data_9374a16645da2f36aafecd84d8daf0c7
#
_entry.id   9374a16645da2f36aafecd84d8daf0c7
#
_cell.length_a   1.000
_cell.length_b   1.000
_cell.length_c   1.000
_cell.angle_alpha   90.00
_cell.angle_beta   90.00
_cell.angle_gamma   90.00
#
_symmetry.space_group_name_H-M   'P 1'
#
loop_
_entity.id
_entity.type
_entity.pdbx_description
1 polymer ?
#
loop_
_entity_poly.entity_id
_entity_poly.type
_entity_poly.pdbx_seq_one_letter_code
_entity_poly.pdbx_strand_id
1 'polypeptide(L)'
;MKWQKKGLLTTMLVGIALMGVACGNKSNSSSNNSNKTSEYDYVYATDPDNFDYTVTSRATNSTHLVNFVNGLLENDKYGRLVGAMAKSWDVSKDGKTYTYHLRNNINWVDSEGNPYAKVTAQDFVTGLKHAVDAKSETLYVVQNSIVGLSDYASGKTKDFSKVGVKALNSKTVQYTLLKPESYWNSKMTYGVMYPVNAKFLKSQGKNFGNATTNGILYNGPFILSNFTSKSVIEYKKNENYWDKKHVYLNDVKLTYNDGSNPDGLYKSFIKGDYTQARVYPTSADYKNVVKQSKNNITWSDQDSSNYGFVFNLNRQSYTATSKKTTKAKEDTKKAILNRDFRLAIRFGFNKSAYNAQSTGDAGAARSLRNELTPPSFVQVDGKDYGDAVAQDLAQSDPAAFSGVNLADAQDGTFDAAKAKQYMAKAKKALQAQGVSFPIHLDLPADQKAALTLNKAKSFKSTVEKNLGKDNVIIDIQLLSEDKYLAATYQATTAAASDYDLSNASGWSPDFDDPSSYLEIYNPNSGSNLMNLGLDVGTSKTAGDAAAKKSINMSEYGELLAKADAITNDNNARYAAYAKAEAWLLNSGIQITVNSLGGTPSVSRVVPYSGPYAQSGLFTSGDSRQGSTSFKGVKIQAKPVTIAQQNKARKAWLAKRAEIAKQEESSNN
;
A
#
# COMPACT_ATOMS: atom_id res chain seq x y z
N MET A 1 14.91 -45.96 28.35
CA MET A 1 16.10 -46.80 28.12
C MET A 1 17.09 -46.02 27.34
N LYS A 2 18.15 -45.70 28.01
CA LYS A 2 19.51 -45.23 27.67
C LYS A 2 20.13 -45.94 26.46
N TRP A 3 20.92 -45.22 25.63
CA TRP A 3 22.36 -45.32 25.43
C TRP A 3 22.70 -44.46 24.18
N GLN A 4 23.40 -43.38 24.25
CA GLN A 4 24.85 -43.08 24.42
C GLN A 4 25.69 -43.48 23.18
N LYS A 5 26.19 -42.46 22.46
CA LYS A 5 27.57 -41.89 22.38
C LYS A 5 28.60 -42.60 21.50
N LYS A 6 29.40 -41.74 20.87
CA LYS A 6 30.79 -41.80 20.34
C LYS A 6 30.84 -42.12 18.83
N GLY A 7 31.43 -41.38 17.94
CA GLY A 7 32.65 -40.52 17.98
C GLY A 7 33.76 -41.18 17.20
N LEU A 8 34.26 -40.59 16.14
CA LEU A 8 35.71 -40.43 15.89
C LEU A 8 35.99 -39.64 14.61
N LEU A 9 36.88 -38.69 14.70
CA LEU A 9 37.65 -38.02 13.62
C LEU A 9 38.50 -39.05 12.87
N THR A 10 38.73 -38.84 11.56
CA THR A 10 40.04 -39.07 10.96
C THR A 10 40.28 -38.16 9.77
N THR A 11 41.24 -37.31 9.91
CA THR A 11 41.93 -36.50 8.91
C THR A 11 42.73 -37.40 7.96
N MET A 12 42.70 -37.07 6.63
CA MET A 12 43.86 -37.38 5.78
C MET A 12 44.04 -36.32 4.70
N LEU A 13 45.07 -35.54 4.83
CA LEU A 13 45.75 -34.76 3.80
C LEU A 13 46.52 -35.73 2.88
N VAL A 14 46.39 -35.55 1.55
CA VAL A 14 47.49 -35.82 0.63
C VAL A 14 47.48 -34.75 -0.44
N GLY A 15 48.50 -33.92 -0.44
CA GLY A 15 48.81 -33.04 -1.54
C GLY A 15 49.71 -33.71 -2.56
N ILE A 16 49.59 -33.34 -3.80
CA ILE A 16 50.68 -33.38 -4.79
C ILE A 16 50.57 -32.15 -5.69
N ALA A 17 51.69 -31.49 -5.81
CA ALA A 17 51.93 -30.27 -6.56
C ALA A 17 52.57 -30.57 -7.94
N LEU A 18 52.49 -29.52 -8.81
CA LEU A 18 53.40 -29.19 -9.92
C LEU A 18 53.07 -29.85 -11.29
N MET A 19 52.91 -29.17 -12.38
CA MET A 19 53.74 -28.14 -13.02
C MET A 19 52.94 -27.37 -14.09
N GLY A 20 53.23 -26.14 -14.18
CA GLY A 20 52.85 -25.12 -15.05
C GLY A 20 53.34 -25.20 -16.49
N VAL A 21 52.56 -24.55 -17.33
CA VAL A 21 53.10 -23.87 -18.52
C VAL A 21 52.40 -22.54 -18.62
N ALA A 22 53.20 -21.50 -18.48
CA ALA A 22 52.79 -20.12 -18.73
C ALA A 22 52.64 -19.91 -20.24
N CYS A 23 51.46 -19.49 -20.65
CA CYS A 23 51.29 -18.64 -21.83
C CYS A 23 50.48 -17.44 -21.42
N GLY A 24 51.16 -16.33 -21.33
CA GLY A 24 50.54 -15.05 -21.05
C GLY A 24 49.58 -14.62 -22.16
N ASN A 25 48.37 -14.43 -21.78
CA ASN A 25 47.49 -13.50 -22.48
C ASN A 25 47.02 -12.52 -21.40
N LYS A 26 47.57 -11.32 -21.41
CA LYS A 26 46.96 -10.15 -20.75
C LYS A 26 45.60 -9.93 -21.39
N SER A 27 44.58 -10.59 -20.91
CA SER A 27 43.24 -10.10 -21.10
C SER A 27 43.10 -8.90 -20.22
N ASN A 28 43.24 -7.74 -20.84
CA ASN A 28 42.66 -6.51 -20.30
C ASN A 28 41.19 -6.81 -19.99
N SER A 29 40.87 -7.07 -18.75
CA SER A 29 39.51 -6.89 -18.27
C SER A 29 39.23 -5.39 -18.27
N SER A 30 39.09 -4.80 -19.46
CA SER A 30 38.27 -3.63 -19.61
C SER A 30 36.90 -4.08 -19.10
N SER A 31 36.49 -3.54 -18.00
CA SER A 31 35.11 -3.56 -17.55
C SER A 31 34.27 -3.03 -18.71
N ASN A 32 33.79 -3.90 -19.57
CA ASN A 32 32.71 -3.62 -20.48
C ASN A 32 31.49 -3.37 -19.59
N ASN A 33 31.40 -2.14 -19.09
CA ASN A 33 30.17 -1.54 -18.61
C ASN A 33 29.31 -1.30 -19.86
N SER A 34 28.97 -2.39 -20.57
CA SER A 34 27.97 -2.39 -21.61
C SER A 34 26.70 -1.95 -20.92
N ASN A 35 26.22 -0.75 -21.31
CA ASN A 35 25.05 -0.10 -20.79
C ASN A 35 23.87 -1.07 -20.78
N LYS A 36 23.61 -1.74 -19.65
CA LYS A 36 22.47 -2.63 -19.45
C LYS A 36 21.18 -1.83 -19.44
N THR A 37 20.66 -1.49 -20.62
CA THR A 37 19.42 -0.71 -20.75
C THR A 37 18.18 -1.60 -20.91
N SER A 38 18.36 -2.91 -21.00
CA SER A 38 17.30 -3.92 -21.08
C SER A 38 17.16 -4.79 -19.83
N GLU A 39 17.96 -4.55 -18.80
CA GLU A 39 17.94 -5.28 -17.53
C GLU A 39 17.65 -4.32 -16.38
N TYR A 40 16.76 -4.71 -15.46
CA TYR A 40 16.48 -3.95 -14.24
C TYR A 40 16.94 -4.76 -13.04
N ASP A 41 17.93 -4.22 -12.32
CA ASP A 41 18.48 -4.82 -11.11
C ASP A 41 18.21 -3.93 -9.90
N TYR A 42 17.59 -4.48 -8.85
CA TYR A 42 17.38 -3.78 -7.59
C TYR A 42 17.20 -4.77 -6.42
N VAL A 43 16.55 -4.32 -5.36
CA VAL A 43 16.33 -5.11 -4.15
C VAL A 43 14.86 -5.32 -3.83
N TYR A 44 14.57 -6.37 -3.05
CA TYR A 44 13.31 -6.59 -2.35
C TYR A 44 13.59 -6.92 -0.87
N ALA A 45 12.63 -6.67 0.01
CA ALA A 45 12.83 -6.81 1.46
C ALA A 45 12.10 -8.00 2.08
N THR A 46 10.98 -8.42 1.50
CA THR A 46 10.12 -9.48 2.06
C THR A 46 9.76 -10.46 0.96
N ASP A 47 9.92 -11.74 1.22
CA ASP A 47 9.53 -12.79 0.29
C ASP A 47 8.01 -12.75 0.03
N PRO A 48 7.56 -12.96 -1.22
CA PRO A 48 6.17 -13.29 -1.48
C PRO A 48 5.84 -14.69 -0.89
N ASP A 49 4.63 -14.83 -0.38
CA ASP A 49 4.15 -16.06 0.24
C ASP A 49 2.95 -16.69 -0.50
N ASN A 50 2.31 -15.93 -1.40
CA ASN A 50 1.12 -16.37 -2.13
C ASN A 50 1.03 -15.70 -3.49
N PHE A 51 0.92 -16.50 -4.56
CA PHE A 51 0.71 -16.01 -5.93
C PHE A 51 -0.72 -16.23 -6.43
N ASP A 52 -1.67 -16.63 -5.58
CA ASP A 52 -3.07 -16.54 -5.95
C ASP A 52 -3.52 -15.07 -5.96
N TYR A 53 -3.40 -14.46 -7.15
CA TYR A 53 -3.70 -13.06 -7.39
C TYR A 53 -5.17 -12.70 -7.19
N THR A 54 -6.07 -13.69 -7.18
CA THR A 54 -7.49 -13.47 -6.91
C THR A 54 -7.81 -13.47 -5.42
N VAL A 55 -6.88 -13.91 -4.58
CA VAL A 55 -7.09 -14.12 -3.15
C VAL A 55 -6.30 -13.15 -2.29
N THR A 56 -5.01 -12.95 -2.56
CA THR A 56 -4.13 -12.20 -1.67
C THR A 56 -4.38 -10.69 -1.66
N SER A 57 -4.36 -10.08 -0.47
CA SER A 57 -4.40 -8.62 -0.27
C SER A 57 -3.01 -8.00 -0.06
N ARG A 58 -1.97 -8.82 0.07
CA ARG A 58 -0.65 -8.35 0.51
C ARG A 58 0.13 -7.70 -0.63
N ALA A 59 0.61 -6.47 -0.38
CA ALA A 59 1.46 -5.74 -1.32
C ALA A 59 2.76 -6.50 -1.67
N THR A 60 3.31 -7.27 -0.74
CA THR A 60 4.49 -8.14 -0.96
C THR A 60 4.27 -9.19 -2.04
N ASN A 61 3.03 -9.61 -2.29
CA ASN A 61 2.64 -10.53 -3.34
C ASN A 61 2.28 -9.77 -4.63
N SER A 62 1.39 -8.78 -4.50
CA SER A 62 0.84 -8.05 -5.65
C SER A 62 1.89 -7.27 -6.44
N THR A 63 2.95 -6.78 -5.79
CA THR A 63 4.12 -6.16 -6.43
C THR A 63 4.73 -7.03 -7.53
N HIS A 64 4.71 -8.35 -7.35
CA HIS A 64 5.20 -9.32 -8.34
C HIS A 64 4.10 -9.67 -9.35
N LEU A 65 2.89 -9.95 -8.86
CA LEU A 65 1.76 -10.46 -9.63
C LEU A 65 1.32 -9.53 -10.77
N VAL A 66 1.41 -8.21 -10.59
CA VAL A 66 1.11 -7.21 -11.62
C VAL A 66 1.96 -7.39 -12.90
N ASN A 67 3.13 -8.04 -12.78
CA ASN A 67 4.01 -8.33 -13.90
C ASN A 67 3.70 -9.67 -14.58
N PHE A 68 2.97 -10.56 -13.90
CA PHE A 68 2.73 -11.93 -14.32
C PHE A 68 1.37 -12.13 -14.96
N VAL A 69 0.34 -11.39 -14.51
CA VAL A 69 -1.04 -11.54 -14.97
C VAL A 69 -1.64 -10.17 -15.25
N ASN A 70 -2.39 -10.05 -16.35
CA ASN A 70 -3.17 -8.88 -16.70
C ASN A 70 -4.67 -9.11 -16.46
N GLY A 71 -5.39 -7.99 -16.23
CA GLY A 71 -6.84 -7.92 -16.20
C GLY A 71 -7.46 -7.44 -17.51
N LEU A 72 -8.73 -7.00 -17.43
CA LEU A 72 -9.44 -6.41 -18.57
C LEU A 72 -8.90 -5.04 -18.95
N LEU A 73 -8.60 -4.21 -17.95
CA LEU A 73 -8.09 -2.85 -18.08
C LEU A 73 -6.76 -2.70 -17.35
N GLU A 74 -6.02 -1.66 -17.71
CA GLU A 74 -4.78 -1.24 -17.06
C GLU A 74 -4.66 0.29 -17.07
N ASN A 75 -3.73 0.85 -16.31
CA ASN A 75 -3.42 2.28 -16.35
C ASN A 75 -2.27 2.54 -17.32
N ASP A 76 -2.39 3.58 -18.14
CA ASP A 76 -1.27 4.09 -18.93
C ASP A 76 -0.32 4.96 -18.07
N LYS A 77 0.74 5.46 -18.66
CA LYS A 77 1.72 6.31 -17.96
C LYS A 77 1.17 7.66 -17.45
N TYR A 78 -0.05 8.02 -17.83
CA TYR A 78 -0.72 9.24 -17.38
C TYR A 78 -1.85 8.98 -16.37
N GLY A 79 -2.13 7.72 -16.07
CA GLY A 79 -3.18 7.32 -15.14
C GLY A 79 -4.54 7.06 -15.78
N ARG A 80 -4.65 7.11 -17.12
CA ARG A 80 -5.89 6.77 -17.80
C ARG A 80 -6.11 5.27 -17.78
N LEU A 81 -7.34 4.88 -17.53
CA LEU A 81 -7.78 3.49 -17.74
C LEU A 81 -7.88 3.20 -19.23
N VAL A 82 -7.09 2.25 -19.68
CA VAL A 82 -7.04 1.80 -21.08
C VAL A 82 -7.27 0.29 -21.16
N GLY A 83 -7.67 -0.16 -22.35
CA GLY A 83 -7.88 -1.59 -22.56
C GLY A 83 -6.58 -2.39 -22.49
N ALA A 84 -6.50 -3.31 -21.52
CA ALA A 84 -5.48 -4.37 -21.46
C ALA A 84 -5.93 -5.58 -22.28
N MET A 85 -6.51 -6.62 -21.65
CA MET A 85 -7.08 -7.76 -22.39
C MET A 85 -8.35 -7.38 -23.14
N ALA A 86 -9.15 -6.44 -22.64
CA ALA A 86 -10.25 -5.86 -23.40
C ALA A 86 -9.71 -4.88 -24.44
N LYS A 87 -10.17 -4.99 -25.69
CA LYS A 87 -9.91 -3.99 -26.74
C LYS A 87 -10.88 -2.82 -26.67
N SER A 88 -12.08 -3.04 -26.14
CA SER A 88 -13.16 -2.06 -25.97
C SER A 88 -14.16 -2.57 -24.93
N TRP A 89 -15.03 -1.69 -24.47
CA TRP A 89 -16.17 -2.04 -23.62
C TRP A 89 -17.35 -1.10 -23.88
N ASP A 90 -18.54 -1.59 -23.56
CA ASP A 90 -19.78 -0.86 -23.61
C ASP A 90 -20.40 -0.77 -22.22
N VAL A 91 -21.09 0.33 -21.94
CA VAL A 91 -21.83 0.56 -20.70
C VAL A 91 -23.29 0.80 -21.05
N SER A 92 -24.22 0.13 -20.34
CA SER A 92 -25.64 0.37 -20.53
C SER A 92 -26.05 1.78 -20.07
N LYS A 93 -27.18 2.30 -20.61
CA LYS A 93 -27.64 3.65 -20.27
C LYS A 93 -27.93 3.86 -18.78
N ASP A 94 -28.28 2.81 -18.05
CA ASP A 94 -28.52 2.86 -16.61
C ASP A 94 -27.23 2.70 -15.78
N GLY A 95 -26.05 2.61 -16.44
CA GLY A 95 -24.76 2.48 -15.78
C GLY A 95 -24.52 1.16 -15.03
N LYS A 96 -25.40 0.14 -15.22
CA LYS A 96 -25.33 -1.10 -14.43
C LYS A 96 -24.74 -2.29 -15.17
N THR A 97 -24.70 -2.27 -16.50
CA THR A 97 -24.17 -3.39 -17.29
C THR A 97 -22.94 -2.96 -18.07
N TYR A 98 -21.84 -3.65 -17.82
CA TYR A 98 -20.56 -3.44 -18.48
C TYR A 98 -20.22 -4.66 -19.32
N THR A 99 -19.98 -4.47 -20.62
CA THR A 99 -19.67 -5.53 -21.57
C THR A 99 -18.29 -5.31 -22.17
N TYR A 100 -17.34 -6.21 -21.89
CA TYR A 100 -15.94 -6.11 -22.32
C TYR A 100 -15.67 -7.06 -23.48
N HIS A 101 -15.02 -6.55 -24.53
CA HIS A 101 -14.66 -7.28 -25.74
C HIS A 101 -13.17 -7.60 -25.76
N LEU A 102 -12.82 -8.88 -25.65
CA LEU A 102 -11.43 -9.33 -25.53
C LEU A 102 -10.68 -9.25 -26.88
N ARG A 103 -9.39 -9.01 -26.83
CA ARG A 103 -8.45 -9.17 -27.94
C ARG A 103 -8.35 -10.64 -28.35
N ASN A 104 -7.97 -10.91 -29.60
CA ASN A 104 -7.87 -12.27 -30.12
C ASN A 104 -6.56 -13.00 -29.78
N ASN A 105 -5.49 -12.24 -29.52
CA ASN A 105 -4.13 -12.73 -29.43
C ASN A 105 -3.60 -12.87 -28.00
N ILE A 106 -4.46 -13.18 -27.03
CA ILE A 106 -4.05 -13.36 -25.64
C ILE A 106 -3.89 -14.84 -25.34
N ASN A 107 -2.72 -15.21 -24.84
CA ASN A 107 -2.37 -16.57 -24.48
C ASN A 107 -2.09 -16.68 -22.98
N TRP A 108 -2.48 -17.79 -22.39
CA TRP A 108 -1.85 -18.34 -21.21
C TRP A 108 -0.55 -19.04 -21.62
N VAL A 109 0.52 -18.81 -20.86
CA VAL A 109 1.79 -19.52 -21.00
C VAL A 109 2.20 -20.14 -19.68
N ASP A 110 3.01 -21.19 -19.74
CA ASP A 110 3.64 -21.81 -18.58
C ASP A 110 4.87 -21.01 -18.08
N SER A 111 5.54 -21.50 -17.05
CA SER A 111 6.76 -20.88 -16.49
C SER A 111 7.96 -20.87 -17.44
N GLU A 112 7.93 -21.67 -18.48
CA GLU A 112 8.97 -21.73 -19.52
C GLU A 112 8.67 -20.79 -20.69
N GLY A 113 7.43 -20.26 -20.74
CA GLY A 113 6.95 -19.36 -21.79
C GLY A 113 6.28 -20.09 -22.95
N ASN A 114 6.01 -21.39 -22.83
CA ASN A 114 5.30 -22.14 -23.85
C ASN A 114 3.80 -21.82 -23.81
N PRO A 115 3.13 -21.67 -24.97
CA PRO A 115 1.69 -21.49 -25.03
C PRO A 115 0.93 -22.66 -24.40
N TYR A 116 0.07 -22.38 -23.41
CA TYR A 116 -0.77 -23.36 -22.72
C TYR A 116 -2.20 -23.39 -23.27
N ALA A 117 -2.83 -22.21 -23.37
CA ALA A 117 -4.19 -22.05 -23.87
C ALA A 117 -4.44 -20.60 -24.33
N LYS A 118 -5.56 -20.36 -25.06
CA LYS A 118 -6.08 -19.02 -25.28
C LYS A 118 -6.81 -18.51 -24.04
N VAL A 119 -6.68 -17.21 -23.73
CA VAL A 119 -7.53 -16.57 -22.73
C VAL A 119 -8.92 -16.36 -23.32
N THR A 120 -9.93 -16.71 -22.55
CA THR A 120 -11.35 -16.59 -22.92
C THR A 120 -12.14 -15.80 -21.89
N ALA A 121 -13.34 -15.35 -22.26
CA ALA A 121 -14.26 -14.68 -21.33
C ALA A 121 -14.67 -15.59 -20.15
N GLN A 122 -14.69 -16.92 -20.35
CA GLN A 122 -14.99 -17.87 -19.29
C GLN A 122 -13.93 -17.87 -18.18
N ASP A 123 -12.66 -17.53 -18.50
CA ASP A 123 -11.60 -17.47 -17.50
C ASP A 123 -11.86 -16.37 -16.45
N PHE A 124 -12.54 -15.27 -16.82
CA PHE A 124 -12.96 -14.22 -15.88
C PHE A 124 -14.11 -14.68 -14.96
N VAL A 125 -15.05 -15.45 -15.49
CA VAL A 125 -16.10 -16.10 -14.68
C VAL A 125 -15.48 -17.08 -13.70
N THR A 126 -14.52 -17.88 -14.17
CA THR A 126 -13.76 -18.83 -13.33
C THR A 126 -12.99 -18.11 -12.24
N GLY A 127 -12.30 -16.99 -12.57
CA GLY A 127 -11.51 -16.20 -11.62
C GLY A 127 -12.36 -15.66 -10.47
N LEU A 128 -13.49 -15.02 -10.80
CA LEU A 128 -14.38 -14.49 -9.76
C LEU A 128 -15.00 -15.61 -8.90
N LYS A 129 -15.39 -16.73 -9.51
CA LYS A 129 -15.88 -17.89 -8.75
C LYS A 129 -14.80 -18.44 -7.82
N HIS A 130 -13.59 -18.61 -8.31
CA HIS A 130 -12.45 -19.07 -7.52
C HIS A 130 -12.17 -18.11 -6.34
N ALA A 131 -12.16 -16.80 -6.58
CA ALA A 131 -11.96 -15.80 -5.53
C ALA A 131 -12.96 -15.99 -4.36
N VAL A 132 -14.25 -16.23 -4.67
CA VAL A 132 -15.25 -16.48 -3.61
C VAL A 132 -15.03 -17.82 -2.93
N ASP A 133 -14.84 -18.90 -3.68
CA ASP A 133 -14.68 -20.25 -3.15
C ASP A 133 -13.43 -20.38 -2.28
N ALA A 134 -12.36 -19.67 -2.63
CA ALA A 134 -11.09 -19.60 -1.90
C ALA A 134 -11.09 -18.54 -0.77
N LYS A 135 -12.22 -17.84 -0.55
CA LYS A 135 -12.38 -16.81 0.49
C LYS A 135 -11.39 -15.66 0.34
N SER A 136 -11.36 -15.07 -0.85
CA SER A 136 -10.50 -13.94 -1.18
C SER A 136 -10.51 -12.86 -0.11
N GLU A 137 -9.32 -12.42 0.29
CA GLU A 137 -9.12 -11.29 1.20
C GLU A 137 -9.53 -9.95 0.56
N THR A 138 -9.65 -9.91 -0.79
CA THR A 138 -9.98 -8.71 -1.56
C THR A 138 -11.39 -8.74 -2.15
N LEU A 139 -12.21 -9.72 -1.76
CA LEU A 139 -13.58 -9.84 -2.27
C LEU A 139 -14.44 -8.61 -1.96
N TYR A 140 -14.18 -7.92 -0.85
CA TYR A 140 -14.88 -6.71 -0.43
C TYR A 140 -14.90 -5.61 -1.51
N VAL A 141 -13.88 -5.56 -2.38
CA VAL A 141 -13.78 -4.58 -3.49
C VAL A 141 -14.99 -4.66 -4.42
N VAL A 142 -15.55 -5.85 -4.62
CA VAL A 142 -16.62 -6.11 -5.61
C VAL A 142 -17.85 -6.83 -5.05
N GLN A 143 -17.78 -7.34 -3.82
CA GLN A 143 -18.83 -8.17 -3.23
C GLN A 143 -20.19 -7.48 -3.21
N ASN A 144 -20.22 -6.18 -2.90
CA ASN A 144 -21.44 -5.38 -2.82
C ASN A 144 -21.75 -4.63 -4.13
N SER A 145 -20.96 -4.84 -5.18
CA SER A 145 -21.15 -4.22 -6.48
C SER A 145 -21.88 -5.15 -7.45
N ILE A 146 -21.50 -6.42 -7.51
CA ILE A 146 -21.99 -7.38 -8.49
C ILE A 146 -23.28 -8.04 -8.00
N VAL A 147 -24.32 -8.09 -8.85
CA VAL A 147 -25.59 -8.77 -8.58
C VAL A 147 -25.33 -10.21 -8.10
N GLY A 148 -25.96 -10.61 -6.99
CA GLY A 148 -25.94 -11.98 -6.46
C GLY A 148 -24.61 -12.42 -5.85
N LEU A 149 -23.52 -11.62 -5.92
CA LEU A 149 -22.20 -12.03 -5.41
C LEU A 149 -22.19 -12.18 -3.89
N SER A 150 -22.80 -11.25 -3.15
CA SER A 150 -22.94 -11.34 -1.68
C SER A 150 -23.76 -12.56 -1.25
N ASP A 151 -24.83 -12.89 -1.98
CA ASP A 151 -25.68 -14.06 -1.67
C ASP A 151 -24.90 -15.37 -1.89
N TYR A 152 -24.06 -15.43 -2.93
CA TYR A 152 -23.18 -16.57 -3.17
C TYR A 152 -22.07 -16.66 -2.12
N ALA A 153 -21.40 -15.57 -1.82
CA ALA A 153 -20.30 -15.52 -0.85
C ALA A 153 -20.75 -15.86 0.57
N SER A 154 -21.96 -15.47 0.96
CA SER A 154 -22.54 -15.82 2.27
C SER A 154 -23.13 -17.24 2.34
N GLY A 155 -23.16 -17.98 1.22
CA GLY A 155 -23.74 -19.32 1.12
C GLY A 155 -25.27 -19.34 1.09
N LYS A 156 -25.94 -18.20 0.96
CA LYS A 156 -27.39 -18.10 0.80
C LYS A 156 -27.87 -18.73 -0.52
N THR A 157 -27.03 -18.71 -1.55
CA THR A 157 -27.17 -19.52 -2.75
C THR A 157 -25.88 -20.27 -3.06
N LYS A 158 -25.98 -21.47 -3.63
CA LYS A 158 -24.83 -22.27 -4.13
C LYS A 158 -24.71 -22.20 -5.65
N ASP A 159 -25.65 -21.53 -6.30
CA ASP A 159 -25.74 -21.42 -7.74
C ASP A 159 -25.02 -20.15 -8.24
N PHE A 160 -23.78 -20.29 -8.72
CA PHE A 160 -22.98 -19.19 -9.22
C PHE A 160 -23.55 -18.59 -10.51
N SER A 161 -24.44 -19.29 -11.23
CA SER A 161 -25.09 -18.73 -12.43
C SER A 161 -25.98 -17.53 -12.14
N LYS A 162 -26.36 -17.32 -10.87
CA LYS A 162 -27.12 -16.16 -10.38
C LYS A 162 -26.25 -14.93 -10.14
N VAL A 163 -24.92 -15.10 -10.15
CA VAL A 163 -23.99 -13.97 -10.04
C VAL A 163 -23.92 -13.21 -11.36
N GLY A 164 -23.92 -11.88 -11.26
CA GLY A 164 -23.92 -10.95 -12.39
C GLY A 164 -22.61 -10.92 -13.17
N VAL A 165 -22.00 -12.08 -13.47
CA VAL A 165 -20.86 -12.21 -14.37
C VAL A 165 -21.16 -13.32 -15.39
N LYS A 166 -20.99 -13.04 -16.69
CA LYS A 166 -21.31 -14.00 -17.76
C LYS A 166 -20.29 -13.91 -18.91
N ALA A 167 -19.87 -15.06 -19.41
CA ALA A 167 -19.23 -15.16 -20.72
C ALA A 167 -20.34 -15.30 -21.78
N LEU A 168 -20.61 -14.23 -22.53
CA LEU A 168 -21.62 -14.24 -23.61
C LEU A 168 -21.15 -15.08 -24.79
N ASN A 169 -19.85 -15.13 -25.01
CA ASN A 169 -19.12 -16.00 -25.95
C ASN A 169 -17.66 -16.04 -25.50
N SER A 170 -16.79 -16.71 -26.25
CA SER A 170 -15.37 -16.86 -25.89
C SER A 170 -14.59 -15.54 -25.79
N LYS A 171 -15.12 -14.43 -26.33
CA LYS A 171 -14.46 -13.11 -26.39
C LYS A 171 -15.24 -11.97 -25.77
N THR A 172 -16.37 -12.25 -25.15
CA THR A 172 -17.22 -11.19 -24.56
C THR A 172 -17.61 -11.58 -23.15
N VAL A 173 -17.14 -10.84 -22.15
CA VAL A 173 -17.53 -10.98 -20.74
C VAL A 173 -18.38 -9.78 -20.32
N GLN A 174 -19.44 -10.05 -19.57
CA GLN A 174 -20.38 -9.04 -19.09
C GLN A 174 -20.51 -9.10 -17.58
N TYR A 175 -20.54 -7.91 -16.96
CA TYR A 175 -20.84 -7.74 -15.54
C TYR A 175 -22.11 -6.93 -15.36
N THR A 176 -22.95 -7.32 -14.39
CA THR A 176 -24.18 -6.62 -14.01
C THR A 176 -24.07 -6.19 -12.56
N LEU A 177 -24.24 -4.89 -12.31
CA LEU A 177 -24.07 -4.25 -11.00
C LEU A 177 -25.43 -4.06 -10.31
N LEU A 178 -25.41 -4.03 -8.98
CA LEU A 178 -26.58 -3.69 -8.14
C LEU A 178 -27.01 -2.23 -8.32
N LYS A 179 -26.05 -1.32 -8.48
CA LYS A 179 -26.25 0.12 -8.70
C LYS A 179 -25.19 0.66 -9.66
N PRO A 180 -25.39 1.83 -10.28
CA PRO A 180 -24.34 2.47 -11.07
C PRO A 180 -23.13 2.82 -10.19
N GLU A 181 -21.92 2.54 -10.70
CA GLU A 181 -20.66 2.92 -10.09
C GLU A 181 -19.79 3.58 -11.15
N SER A 182 -19.61 4.91 -11.11
CA SER A 182 -18.80 5.64 -12.09
C SER A 182 -17.33 5.21 -12.08
N TYR A 183 -16.86 4.69 -10.96
CA TYR A 183 -15.51 4.18 -10.73
C TYR A 183 -15.37 2.66 -11.01
N TRP A 184 -16.40 1.96 -11.48
CA TRP A 184 -16.37 0.51 -11.71
C TRP A 184 -15.18 0.04 -12.53
N ASN A 185 -14.84 0.76 -13.61
CA ASN A 185 -13.73 0.37 -14.48
C ASN A 185 -12.38 0.35 -13.76
N SER A 186 -12.16 1.17 -12.75
CA SER A 186 -10.92 1.14 -11.96
C SER A 186 -10.75 -0.17 -11.18
N LYS A 187 -11.86 -0.81 -10.76
CA LYS A 187 -11.84 -2.13 -10.11
C LYS A 187 -11.35 -3.25 -11.03
N MET A 188 -11.40 -3.07 -12.36
CA MET A 188 -10.90 -4.06 -13.33
C MET A 188 -9.38 -4.20 -13.34
N THR A 189 -8.67 -3.30 -12.70
CA THR A 189 -7.22 -3.38 -12.52
C THR A 189 -6.83 -4.21 -11.28
N TYR A 190 -7.80 -4.68 -10.50
CA TYR A 190 -7.57 -5.39 -9.24
C TYR A 190 -7.57 -6.92 -9.43
N GLY A 191 -6.68 -7.63 -8.72
CA GLY A 191 -6.45 -9.07 -8.91
C GLY A 191 -7.68 -9.96 -8.75
N VAL A 192 -8.63 -9.59 -7.85
CA VAL A 192 -9.91 -10.32 -7.66
C VAL A 192 -10.75 -10.40 -8.94
N MET A 193 -10.51 -9.49 -9.90
CA MET A 193 -11.19 -9.43 -11.20
C MET A 193 -10.38 -10.06 -12.36
N TYR A 194 -9.24 -10.66 -12.06
CA TYR A 194 -8.36 -11.26 -13.08
C TYR A 194 -8.85 -12.64 -13.50
N PRO A 195 -8.54 -13.06 -14.74
CA PRO A 195 -8.96 -14.34 -15.26
C PRO A 195 -8.17 -15.50 -14.64
N VAL A 196 -8.79 -16.68 -14.52
CA VAL A 196 -8.15 -17.93 -14.09
C VAL A 196 -8.51 -19.04 -15.08
N ASN A 197 -7.52 -19.78 -15.56
CA ASN A 197 -7.74 -20.92 -16.45
C ASN A 197 -8.28 -22.13 -15.66
N ALA A 198 -9.51 -22.55 -15.96
CA ALA A 198 -10.21 -23.60 -15.21
C ALA A 198 -9.48 -24.95 -15.24
N LYS A 199 -8.85 -25.32 -16.36
CA LYS A 199 -8.11 -26.60 -16.50
C LYS A 199 -6.86 -26.58 -15.63
N PHE A 200 -6.12 -25.48 -15.62
CA PHE A 200 -4.93 -25.32 -14.81
C PHE A 200 -5.30 -25.28 -13.32
N LEU A 201 -6.30 -24.47 -12.93
CA LEU A 201 -6.80 -24.42 -11.56
C LEU A 201 -7.15 -25.83 -11.03
N LYS A 202 -7.89 -26.61 -11.83
CA LYS A 202 -8.23 -27.99 -11.46
C LYS A 202 -6.99 -28.89 -11.33
N SER A 203 -5.99 -28.73 -12.19
CA SER A 203 -4.77 -29.55 -12.16
C SER A 203 -3.89 -29.24 -10.95
N GLN A 204 -3.85 -27.98 -10.51
CA GLN A 204 -3.10 -27.54 -9.33
C GLN A 204 -3.84 -27.83 -8.01
N GLY A 205 -5.18 -27.80 -8.02
CA GLY A 205 -5.97 -27.97 -6.83
C GLY A 205 -5.54 -26.99 -5.74
N LYS A 206 -5.22 -27.47 -4.55
CA LYS A 206 -4.75 -26.64 -3.43
C LYS A 206 -3.37 -26.00 -3.59
N ASN A 207 -2.62 -26.39 -4.63
CA ASN A 207 -1.32 -25.80 -4.90
C ASN A 207 -1.40 -24.60 -5.86
N PHE A 208 -2.60 -24.26 -6.36
CA PHE A 208 -2.77 -23.04 -7.16
C PHE A 208 -2.38 -21.83 -6.33
N GLY A 209 -1.56 -20.97 -6.91
CA GLY A 209 -1.07 -19.77 -6.22
C GLY A 209 0.12 -20.00 -5.27
N ASN A 210 0.68 -21.21 -5.17
CA ASN A 210 1.95 -21.36 -4.44
C ASN A 210 3.01 -20.39 -4.99
N ALA A 211 3.81 -19.80 -4.11
CA ALA A 211 4.88 -18.87 -4.49
C ALA A 211 6.07 -19.63 -5.14
N THR A 212 5.81 -20.18 -6.32
CA THR A 212 6.78 -20.92 -7.16
C THR A 212 6.58 -20.54 -8.62
N THR A 213 7.57 -20.84 -9.47
CA THR A 213 7.51 -20.53 -10.91
C THR A 213 6.34 -21.20 -11.65
N ASN A 214 5.86 -22.34 -11.17
CA ASN A 214 4.77 -23.12 -11.76
C ASN A 214 3.46 -23.08 -10.95
N GLY A 215 3.36 -22.22 -9.93
CA GLY A 215 2.14 -22.08 -9.12
C GLY A 215 0.97 -21.42 -9.84
N ILE A 216 1.26 -20.66 -10.91
CA ILE A 216 0.27 -19.98 -11.75
C ILE A 216 0.63 -20.11 -13.23
N LEU A 217 -0.32 -19.80 -14.12
CA LEU A 217 -0.05 -19.48 -15.52
C LEU A 217 0.17 -17.98 -15.69
N TYR A 218 0.87 -17.63 -16.76
CA TYR A 218 1.25 -16.26 -17.07
C TYR A 218 0.52 -15.75 -18.31
N ASN A 219 0.12 -14.49 -18.31
CA ASN A 219 -0.40 -13.79 -19.48
C ASN A 219 0.00 -12.31 -19.48
N GLY A 220 0.76 -11.89 -18.46
CA GLY A 220 1.32 -10.55 -18.30
C GLY A 220 2.63 -10.34 -19.05
N PRO A 221 3.27 -9.16 -18.87
CA PRO A 221 4.49 -8.79 -19.58
C PRO A 221 5.72 -9.63 -19.23
N PHE A 222 5.73 -10.28 -18.06
CA PHE A 222 6.86 -11.08 -17.58
C PHE A 222 6.40 -12.44 -17.05
N ILE A 223 7.37 -13.34 -16.94
CA ILE A 223 7.26 -14.68 -16.36
C ILE A 223 8.27 -14.75 -15.22
N LEU A 224 7.88 -15.30 -14.07
CA LEU A 224 8.80 -15.63 -12.98
C LEU A 224 9.73 -16.76 -13.44
N SER A 225 11.00 -16.44 -13.63
CA SER A 225 12.02 -17.42 -14.07
C SER A 225 12.75 -18.08 -12.92
N ASN A 226 12.87 -17.37 -11.77
CA ASN A 226 13.50 -17.91 -10.56
C ASN A 226 12.93 -17.22 -9.31
N PHE A 227 12.73 -18.00 -8.26
CA PHE A 227 12.48 -17.52 -6.91
C PHE A 227 13.24 -18.38 -5.90
N THR A 228 14.20 -17.78 -5.23
CA THR A 228 14.93 -18.38 -4.11
C THR A 228 14.73 -17.48 -2.88
N SER A 229 14.01 -18.01 -1.90
CA SER A 229 13.65 -17.28 -0.67
C SER A 229 14.87 -16.63 -0.01
N LYS A 230 14.71 -15.37 0.42
CA LYS A 230 15.76 -14.53 1.03
C LYS A 230 17.06 -14.49 0.23
N SER A 231 16.96 -14.55 -1.09
CA SER A 231 18.09 -14.51 -2.01
C SER A 231 17.77 -13.71 -3.27
N VAL A 232 16.92 -14.22 -4.16
CA VAL A 232 16.69 -13.60 -5.47
C VAL A 232 15.31 -13.94 -6.04
N ILE A 233 14.74 -12.95 -6.72
CA ILE A 233 13.56 -13.10 -7.57
C ILE A 233 13.93 -12.60 -8.96
N GLU A 234 13.71 -13.44 -9.99
CA GLU A 234 14.06 -13.10 -11.37
C GLU A 234 12.86 -13.27 -12.29
N TYR A 235 12.67 -12.30 -13.19
CA TYR A 235 11.66 -12.36 -14.24
C TYR A 235 12.36 -12.35 -15.60
N LYS A 236 11.75 -13.02 -16.56
CA LYS A 236 12.07 -12.92 -17.98
C LYS A 236 10.89 -12.35 -18.76
N LYS A 237 11.16 -11.61 -19.81
CA LYS A 237 10.13 -11.08 -20.71
C LYS A 237 9.26 -12.20 -21.28
N ASN A 238 7.94 -12.00 -21.28
CA ASN A 238 7.00 -12.90 -21.92
C ASN A 238 6.90 -12.59 -23.43
N GLU A 239 7.56 -13.41 -24.27
CA GLU A 239 7.53 -13.23 -25.72
C GLU A 239 6.17 -13.54 -26.36
N ASN A 240 5.26 -14.17 -25.61
CA ASN A 240 3.87 -14.40 -25.99
C ASN A 240 2.89 -13.32 -25.48
N TYR A 241 3.39 -12.27 -24.81
CA TYR A 241 2.56 -11.18 -24.32
C TYR A 241 1.96 -10.39 -25.49
N TRP A 242 0.67 -10.08 -25.40
CA TRP A 242 -0.08 -9.41 -26.47
C TRP A 242 0.49 -8.03 -26.84
N ASP A 243 1.08 -7.32 -25.86
CA ASP A 243 1.64 -5.98 -26.04
C ASP A 243 3.18 -5.95 -25.82
N LYS A 244 3.86 -7.02 -26.18
CA LYS A 244 5.32 -7.17 -25.97
C LYS A 244 6.18 -6.06 -26.57
N LYS A 245 5.66 -5.31 -27.55
CA LYS A 245 6.34 -4.17 -28.17
C LYS A 245 6.54 -3.00 -27.19
N HIS A 246 5.74 -2.93 -26.14
CA HIS A 246 5.86 -1.93 -25.07
C HIS A 246 6.55 -2.48 -23.81
N VAL A 247 7.14 -3.66 -23.87
CA VAL A 247 8.00 -4.23 -22.83
C VAL A 247 9.45 -4.06 -23.27
N TYR A 248 10.17 -3.14 -22.64
CA TYR A 248 11.52 -2.73 -23.05
C TYR A 248 12.62 -3.47 -22.29
N LEU A 249 12.29 -4.08 -21.16
CA LEU A 249 13.19 -4.89 -20.36
C LEU A 249 13.09 -6.35 -20.80
N ASN A 250 14.23 -7.03 -20.88
CA ASN A 250 14.30 -8.46 -21.09
C ASN A 250 14.23 -9.22 -19.77
N ASP A 251 14.91 -8.68 -18.76
CA ASP A 251 15.08 -9.30 -17.47
C ASP A 251 14.88 -8.29 -16.34
N VAL A 252 14.34 -8.79 -15.22
CA VAL A 252 14.23 -8.08 -13.94
C VAL A 252 14.84 -8.98 -12.89
N LYS A 253 15.79 -8.46 -12.10
CA LYS A 253 16.41 -9.16 -10.99
C LYS A 253 16.28 -8.36 -9.71
N LEU A 254 15.68 -8.98 -8.71
CA LEU A 254 15.50 -8.41 -7.38
C LEU A 254 16.30 -9.24 -6.38
N THR A 255 17.30 -8.63 -5.73
CA THR A 255 18.13 -9.28 -4.73
C THR A 255 17.57 -8.99 -3.33
N TYR A 256 17.54 -10.00 -2.47
CA TYR A 256 17.07 -9.81 -1.10
C TYR A 256 17.96 -8.82 -0.33
N ASN A 257 17.34 -7.92 0.40
CA ASN A 257 18.02 -6.92 1.24
C ASN A 257 17.20 -6.69 2.52
N ASP A 258 17.76 -7.07 3.65
CA ASP A 258 17.12 -6.95 4.97
C ASP A 258 17.14 -5.52 5.55
N GLY A 259 17.68 -4.54 4.80
CA GLY A 259 17.75 -3.14 5.22
C GLY A 259 18.81 -2.83 6.26
N SER A 260 19.62 -3.80 6.66
CA SER A 260 20.69 -3.60 7.69
C SER A 260 21.80 -2.66 7.23
N ASN A 261 22.03 -2.58 5.91
CA ASN A 261 23.06 -1.72 5.31
C ASN A 261 22.47 -0.77 4.24
N PRO A 262 21.81 0.32 4.64
CA PRO A 262 21.19 1.25 3.69
C PRO A 262 22.19 1.93 2.74
N ASP A 263 23.42 2.20 3.19
CA ASP A 263 24.49 2.80 2.36
C ASP A 263 25.03 1.85 1.29
N GLY A 264 24.82 0.55 1.45
CA GLY A 264 25.18 -0.48 0.48
C GLY A 264 24.46 -0.32 -0.87
N LEU A 265 23.22 0.18 -0.86
CA LEU A 265 22.43 0.39 -2.06
C LEU A 265 23.11 1.37 -3.04
N TYR A 266 23.56 2.51 -2.53
CA TYR A 266 24.27 3.50 -3.33
C TYR A 266 25.59 2.99 -3.88
N LYS A 267 26.36 2.25 -3.06
CA LYS A 267 27.63 1.65 -3.49
C LYS A 267 27.44 0.67 -4.63
N SER A 268 26.41 -0.18 -4.57
CA SER A 268 26.05 -1.10 -5.64
C SER A 268 25.57 -0.37 -6.91
N PHE A 269 24.83 0.75 -6.76
CA PHE A 269 24.46 1.60 -7.91
C PHE A 269 25.68 2.18 -8.63
N ILE A 270 26.66 2.70 -7.89
CA ILE A 270 27.89 3.27 -8.48
C ILE A 270 28.73 2.19 -9.18
N LYS A 271 28.76 0.96 -8.64
CA LYS A 271 29.42 -0.17 -9.31
C LYS A 271 28.70 -0.63 -10.58
N GLY A 272 27.42 -0.28 -10.75
CA GLY A 272 26.59 -0.74 -11.85
C GLY A 272 25.81 -2.02 -11.56
N ASP A 273 25.85 -2.53 -10.31
CA ASP A 273 25.11 -3.72 -9.87
C ASP A 273 23.60 -3.46 -9.82
N TYR A 274 23.18 -2.22 -9.47
CA TYR A 274 21.78 -1.82 -9.38
C TYR A 274 21.42 -0.73 -10.37
N THR A 275 20.19 -0.76 -10.87
CA THR A 275 19.62 0.25 -11.79
C THR A 275 19.29 1.54 -11.06
N GLN A 276 19.00 1.45 -9.79
CA GLN A 276 18.70 2.60 -8.91
C GLN A 276 19.16 2.34 -7.49
N ALA A 277 19.19 3.39 -6.67
CA ALA A 277 19.40 3.27 -5.24
C ALA A 277 18.68 4.36 -4.47
N ARG A 278 17.97 3.99 -3.42
CA ARG A 278 17.52 4.94 -2.42
C ARG A 278 18.74 5.54 -1.71
N VAL A 279 18.66 6.83 -1.43
CA VAL A 279 19.68 7.60 -0.71
C VAL A 279 19.12 7.97 0.66
N TYR A 280 19.93 7.89 1.69
CA TYR A 280 19.50 8.17 3.06
C TYR A 280 20.22 9.41 3.62
N PRO A 281 19.56 10.59 3.65
CA PRO A 281 20.17 11.83 4.14
C PRO A 281 20.67 11.77 5.58
N THR A 282 20.16 10.84 6.37
CA THR A 282 20.51 10.62 7.76
C THR A 282 21.65 9.62 7.96
N SER A 283 22.16 9.03 6.86
CA SER A 283 23.28 8.09 6.93
C SER A 283 24.63 8.79 7.09
N ALA A 284 25.59 8.07 7.65
CA ALA A 284 26.94 8.59 7.84
C ALA A 284 27.65 8.90 6.50
N ASP A 285 27.34 8.15 5.45
CA ASP A 285 27.99 8.26 4.14
C ASP A 285 27.33 9.31 3.22
N TYR A 286 26.22 9.95 3.65
CA TYR A 286 25.44 10.88 2.80
C TYR A 286 26.29 12.02 2.21
N LYS A 287 27.25 12.57 2.97
CA LYS A 287 28.14 13.62 2.45
C LYS A 287 28.93 13.17 1.22
N ASN A 288 29.40 11.92 1.21
CA ASN A 288 30.10 11.33 0.06
C ASN A 288 29.15 11.10 -1.11
N VAL A 289 27.92 10.64 -0.85
CA VAL A 289 26.87 10.49 -1.86
C VAL A 289 26.59 11.82 -2.55
N VAL A 290 26.40 12.89 -1.79
CA VAL A 290 26.19 14.25 -2.34
C VAL A 290 27.40 14.72 -3.13
N LYS A 291 28.61 14.51 -2.63
CA LYS A 291 29.83 14.89 -3.36
C LYS A 291 29.93 14.22 -4.73
N GLN A 292 29.54 12.95 -4.83
CA GLN A 292 29.65 12.16 -6.06
C GLN A 292 28.46 12.33 -7.00
N SER A 293 27.24 12.52 -6.48
CA SER A 293 25.99 12.44 -7.24
C SER A 293 25.04 13.61 -7.03
N LYS A 294 25.50 14.77 -6.57
CA LYS A 294 24.66 15.94 -6.25
C LYS A 294 23.60 16.24 -7.32
N ASN A 295 23.99 16.22 -8.60
CA ASN A 295 23.10 16.55 -9.72
C ASN A 295 22.19 15.40 -10.15
N ASN A 296 22.32 14.22 -9.53
CA ASN A 296 21.59 13.01 -9.85
C ASN A 296 20.69 12.54 -8.69
N ILE A 297 20.73 13.18 -7.53
CA ILE A 297 19.83 12.89 -6.43
C ILE A 297 18.48 13.53 -6.72
N THR A 298 17.53 12.73 -7.14
CA THR A 298 16.16 13.16 -7.47
C THR A 298 15.21 12.75 -6.35
N TRP A 299 14.13 13.51 -6.15
CA TRP A 299 13.09 13.23 -5.17
C TRP A 299 11.86 12.68 -5.88
N SER A 300 11.27 11.63 -5.30
CA SER A 300 10.02 11.09 -5.81
C SER A 300 8.83 12.00 -5.50
N ASP A 301 7.78 11.96 -6.33
CA ASP A 301 6.49 12.55 -5.99
C ASP A 301 5.82 11.73 -4.89
N GLN A 302 4.87 12.33 -4.19
CA GLN A 302 3.96 11.60 -3.31
C GLN A 302 3.06 10.69 -4.15
N ASP A 303 2.70 9.54 -3.60
CA ASP A 303 1.69 8.66 -4.18
C ASP A 303 0.34 8.81 -3.46
N SER A 304 -0.63 8.00 -3.80
CA SER A 304 -1.96 7.99 -3.19
C SER A 304 -2.05 7.22 -1.88
N SER A 305 -0.98 6.57 -1.42
CA SER A 305 -0.98 5.89 -0.13
C SER A 305 -0.98 6.86 1.05
N ASN A 306 -1.41 6.39 2.19
CA ASN A 306 -1.23 7.07 3.47
C ASN A 306 -0.74 6.11 4.54
N TYR A 307 0.02 6.63 5.48
CA TYR A 307 0.52 5.94 6.65
C TYR A 307 0.36 6.83 7.86
N GLY A 308 0.07 6.24 9.00
CA GLY A 308 -0.17 7.03 10.19
C GLY A 308 -0.25 6.21 11.46
N PHE A 309 -0.72 6.85 12.52
CA PHE A 309 -0.98 6.23 13.80
C PHE A 309 -2.47 5.96 13.98
N VAL A 310 -2.77 4.85 14.64
CA VAL A 310 -4.12 4.50 15.08
C VAL A 310 -4.11 4.26 16.58
N PHE A 311 -5.23 4.65 17.26
CA PHE A 311 -5.46 4.34 18.66
C PHE A 311 -6.27 3.06 18.80
N ASN A 312 -5.86 2.16 19.70
CA ASN A 312 -6.66 1.00 20.07
C ASN A 312 -7.71 1.43 21.10
N LEU A 313 -8.95 1.56 20.65
CA LEU A 313 -10.08 2.06 21.44
C LEU A 313 -10.63 1.02 22.42
N ASN A 314 -10.27 -0.26 22.23
CA ASN A 314 -10.77 -1.37 23.05
C ASN A 314 -9.73 -2.49 23.24
N ARG A 315 -8.50 -2.14 23.61
CA ARG A 315 -7.40 -3.08 23.79
C ARG A 315 -7.77 -4.22 24.72
N GLN A 316 -7.50 -5.46 24.30
CA GLN A 316 -7.72 -6.70 25.06
C GLN A 316 -6.41 -7.38 25.44
N SER A 317 -5.40 -7.35 24.56
CA SER A 317 -4.09 -7.96 24.78
C SER A 317 -3.12 -6.98 25.43
N TYR A 318 -2.34 -7.45 26.41
CA TYR A 318 -1.35 -6.67 27.16
C TYR A 318 -0.06 -7.44 27.35
N THR A 319 0.38 -8.20 26.35
CA THR A 319 1.67 -8.92 26.41
C THR A 319 2.85 -7.98 26.19
N ALA A 320 2.64 -6.95 25.37
CA ALA A 320 3.60 -5.87 25.09
C ALA A 320 3.19 -4.60 25.87
N THR A 321 3.39 -4.57 27.19
CA THR A 321 2.95 -3.45 28.03
C THR A 321 3.90 -3.09 29.16
N SER A 322 4.02 -1.80 29.46
CA SER A 322 4.67 -1.26 30.67
C SER A 322 3.73 -1.24 31.88
N LYS A 323 2.40 -1.35 31.67
CA LYS A 323 1.36 -1.21 32.70
C LYS A 323 1.30 -2.43 33.62
N LYS A 324 1.51 -2.24 34.91
CA LYS A 324 1.56 -3.31 35.92
C LYS A 324 0.23 -3.55 36.65
N THR A 325 -0.70 -2.59 36.59
CA THR A 325 -1.96 -2.65 37.35
C THR A 325 -3.16 -2.57 36.44
N THR A 326 -4.29 -3.19 36.86
CA THR A 326 -5.58 -3.06 36.19
C THR A 326 -6.01 -1.60 36.07
N LYS A 327 -5.81 -0.82 37.15
CA LYS A 327 -6.15 0.60 37.13
C LYS A 327 -5.40 1.36 36.04
N ALA A 328 -4.08 1.13 35.86
CA ALA A 328 -3.32 1.80 34.81
C ALA A 328 -3.83 1.45 33.39
N LYS A 329 -4.27 0.21 33.16
CA LYS A 329 -4.88 -0.22 31.91
C LYS A 329 -6.22 0.46 31.67
N GLU A 330 -7.07 0.53 32.69
CA GLU A 330 -8.38 1.20 32.64
C GLU A 330 -8.23 2.72 32.44
N ASP A 331 -7.31 3.38 33.16
CA ASP A 331 -7.03 4.80 33.04
C ASP A 331 -6.58 5.14 31.60
N THR A 332 -5.70 4.33 31.02
CA THR A 332 -5.27 4.50 29.63
C THR A 332 -6.44 4.30 28.65
N LYS A 333 -7.27 3.29 28.84
CA LYS A 333 -8.46 3.06 28.00
C LYS A 333 -9.41 4.26 28.05
N LYS A 334 -9.70 4.78 29.25
CA LYS A 334 -10.55 5.98 29.42
C LYS A 334 -9.94 7.21 28.73
N ALA A 335 -8.63 7.39 28.85
CA ALA A 335 -7.91 8.48 28.18
C ALA A 335 -8.00 8.36 26.65
N ILE A 336 -7.75 7.19 26.10
CA ILE A 336 -7.85 6.94 24.65
C ILE A 336 -9.29 7.16 24.13
N LEU A 337 -10.32 6.83 24.90
CA LEU A 337 -11.71 7.09 24.53
C LEU A 337 -12.11 8.57 24.62
N ASN A 338 -11.34 9.39 25.33
CA ASN A 338 -11.57 10.83 25.41
C ASN A 338 -11.05 11.53 24.14
N ARG A 339 -11.95 12.21 23.41
CA ARG A 339 -11.60 12.92 22.16
C ARG A 339 -10.53 14.00 22.37
N ASP A 340 -10.66 14.82 23.41
CA ASP A 340 -9.72 15.92 23.66
C ASP A 340 -8.30 15.40 23.93
N PHE A 341 -8.17 14.21 24.55
CA PHE A 341 -6.88 13.54 24.74
C PHE A 341 -6.26 13.12 23.41
N ARG A 342 -7.03 12.53 22.49
CA ARG A 342 -6.53 12.15 21.17
C ARG A 342 -6.14 13.38 20.35
N LEU A 343 -6.94 14.44 20.39
CA LEU A 343 -6.61 15.72 19.73
C LEU A 343 -5.37 16.39 20.32
N ALA A 344 -5.17 16.31 21.64
CA ALA A 344 -3.95 16.83 22.28
C ALA A 344 -2.71 16.13 21.72
N ILE A 345 -2.76 14.80 21.52
CA ILE A 345 -1.66 14.04 20.92
C ILE A 345 -1.48 14.45 19.45
N ARG A 346 -2.55 14.57 18.67
CA ARG A 346 -2.50 15.02 17.26
C ARG A 346 -1.80 16.37 17.12
N PHE A 347 -2.22 17.38 17.89
CA PHE A 347 -1.63 18.71 17.83
C PHE A 347 -0.22 18.78 18.45
N GLY A 348 0.09 17.90 19.39
CA GLY A 348 1.42 17.81 20.03
C GLY A 348 2.48 17.04 19.21
N PHE A 349 2.07 16.30 18.20
CA PHE A 349 2.93 15.48 17.37
C PHE A 349 3.50 16.28 16.20
N ASN A 350 4.82 16.48 16.16
CA ASN A 350 5.52 17.11 15.04
C ASN A 350 5.85 16.07 13.97
N LYS A 351 5.02 16.00 12.95
CA LYS A 351 5.15 15.04 11.82
C LYS A 351 6.40 15.33 10.99
N SER A 352 6.79 16.59 10.84
CA SER A 352 8.02 16.96 10.11
C SER A 352 9.27 16.40 10.79
N ALA A 353 9.38 16.56 12.13
CA ALA A 353 10.49 15.99 12.90
C ALA A 353 10.52 14.46 12.85
N TYR A 354 9.36 13.82 12.83
CA TYR A 354 9.22 12.37 12.66
C TYR A 354 9.71 11.90 11.27
N ASN A 355 9.29 12.59 10.22
CA ASN A 355 9.64 12.23 8.84
C ASN A 355 11.12 12.49 8.54
N ALA A 356 11.69 13.56 9.12
CA ALA A 356 13.11 13.89 9.01
C ALA A 356 14.04 12.76 9.47
N GLN A 357 13.58 11.86 10.34
CA GLN A 357 14.37 10.71 10.79
C GLN A 357 14.81 9.79 9.65
N SER A 358 14.09 9.79 8.54
CA SER A 358 14.41 8.98 7.36
C SER A 358 14.79 9.80 6.13
N THR A 359 14.35 11.05 6.04
CA THR A 359 14.50 11.89 4.84
C THR A 359 15.41 13.10 5.06
N GLY A 360 15.92 13.30 6.31
CA GLY A 360 16.64 14.51 6.68
C GLY A 360 15.76 15.75 6.61
N ASP A 361 16.31 16.91 6.98
CA ASP A 361 15.58 18.19 7.01
C ASP A 361 15.04 18.58 5.62
N ALA A 362 15.80 18.33 4.57
CA ALA A 362 15.40 18.64 3.19
C ALA A 362 14.17 17.85 2.70
N GLY A 363 13.92 16.69 3.31
CA GLY A 363 12.79 15.82 2.98
C GLY A 363 11.67 15.83 4.01
N ALA A 364 11.83 16.56 5.12
CA ALA A 364 10.97 16.48 6.28
C ALA A 364 9.47 16.68 5.98
N ALA A 365 9.14 17.58 5.08
CA ALA A 365 7.76 17.86 4.69
C ALA A 365 7.29 17.11 3.42
N ARG A 366 8.20 16.66 2.57
CA ARG A 366 7.89 16.23 1.19
C ARG A 366 6.88 15.10 1.03
N SER A 367 6.72 14.24 2.03
CA SER A 367 5.74 13.16 2.01
C SER A 367 4.63 13.33 3.04
N LEU A 368 4.59 14.46 3.74
CA LEU A 368 3.55 14.68 4.77
C LEU A 368 2.17 14.78 4.14
N ARG A 369 1.21 14.19 4.84
CA ARG A 369 -0.22 14.18 4.53
C ARG A 369 -1.03 14.41 5.80
N ASN A 370 -2.16 15.10 5.69
CA ASN A 370 -2.95 15.52 6.86
C ASN A 370 -4.30 14.82 6.94
N GLU A 371 -4.78 14.25 5.86
CA GLU A 371 -6.06 13.55 5.71
C GLU A 371 -5.87 12.16 5.12
N LEU A 372 -6.87 11.31 5.22
CA LEU A 372 -6.80 9.91 4.78
C LEU A 372 -6.84 9.83 3.26
N THR A 373 -7.80 10.50 2.64
CA THR A 373 -7.90 10.65 1.18
C THR A 373 -6.94 11.76 0.73
N PRO A 374 -6.09 11.56 -0.30
CA PRO A 374 -5.24 12.65 -0.80
C PRO A 374 -6.07 13.87 -1.19
N PRO A 375 -5.63 15.11 -0.86
CA PRO A 375 -6.39 16.33 -1.13
C PRO A 375 -6.83 16.49 -2.59
N SER A 376 -5.99 16.06 -3.53
CA SER A 376 -6.23 16.14 -4.99
C SER A 376 -6.69 14.83 -5.61
N PHE A 377 -7.21 13.87 -4.82
CA PHE A 377 -7.63 12.57 -5.31
C PHE A 377 -8.84 12.65 -6.26
N VAL A 378 -9.83 13.45 -5.87
CA VAL A 378 -10.99 13.83 -6.70
C VAL A 378 -11.24 15.32 -6.53
N GLN A 379 -12.16 15.88 -7.31
CA GLN A 379 -12.56 17.28 -7.23
C GLN A 379 -14.03 17.42 -6.82
N VAL A 380 -14.32 18.48 -6.08
CA VAL A 380 -15.67 18.93 -5.69
C VAL A 380 -15.84 20.33 -6.24
N ASP A 381 -16.78 20.53 -7.16
CA ASP A 381 -17.05 21.81 -7.83
C ASP A 381 -15.78 22.46 -8.42
N GLY A 382 -14.91 21.65 -9.03
CA GLY A 382 -13.69 22.11 -9.67
C GLY A 382 -12.56 22.51 -8.71
N LYS A 383 -12.71 22.25 -7.39
CA LYS A 383 -11.68 22.43 -6.37
C LYS A 383 -11.21 21.07 -5.86
N ASP A 384 -10.04 21.05 -5.27
CA ASP A 384 -9.53 19.83 -4.65
C ASP A 384 -10.46 19.35 -3.53
N TYR A 385 -10.62 18.04 -3.41
CA TYR A 385 -11.42 17.39 -2.37
C TYR A 385 -11.03 17.84 -0.95
N GLY A 386 -9.74 18.00 -0.70
CA GLY A 386 -9.22 18.46 0.59
C GLY A 386 -9.72 19.85 1.01
N ASP A 387 -10.10 20.72 0.06
CA ASP A 387 -10.71 22.02 0.39
C ASP A 387 -12.09 21.84 1.02
N ALA A 388 -12.88 20.90 0.49
CA ALA A 388 -14.20 20.58 1.06
C ALA A 388 -14.06 19.94 2.45
N VAL A 389 -13.10 19.01 2.62
CA VAL A 389 -12.79 18.41 3.94
C VAL A 389 -12.38 19.48 4.95
N ALA A 390 -11.48 20.40 4.58
CA ALA A 390 -11.02 21.48 5.47
C ALA A 390 -12.18 22.41 5.89
N GLN A 391 -13.07 22.71 4.96
CA GLN A 391 -14.26 23.53 5.25
C GLN A 391 -15.20 22.83 6.23
N ASP A 392 -15.56 21.59 5.99
CA ASP A 392 -16.45 20.82 6.85
C ASP A 392 -15.83 20.57 8.24
N LEU A 393 -14.51 20.31 8.29
CA LEU A 393 -13.77 20.14 9.54
C LEU A 393 -13.76 21.42 10.38
N ALA A 394 -13.49 22.58 9.76
CA ALA A 394 -13.52 23.88 10.44
C ALA A 394 -14.94 24.25 10.92
N GLN A 395 -15.98 23.83 10.21
CA GLN A 395 -17.37 24.02 10.63
C GLN A 395 -17.74 23.11 11.81
N SER A 396 -17.23 21.87 11.82
CA SER A 396 -17.55 20.88 12.86
C SER A 396 -16.95 21.23 14.24
N ASP A 397 -15.75 21.79 14.26
CA ASP A 397 -15.08 22.30 15.48
C ASP A 397 -14.15 23.48 15.13
N PRO A 398 -14.70 24.71 15.08
CA PRO A 398 -13.92 25.91 14.75
C PRO A 398 -12.75 26.16 15.72
N ALA A 399 -12.91 25.80 17.01
CA ALA A 399 -11.86 25.97 18.00
C ALA A 399 -10.64 25.09 17.75
N ALA A 400 -10.87 23.88 17.26
CA ALA A 400 -9.80 22.94 16.91
C ALA A 400 -9.18 23.25 15.54
N PHE A 401 -10.01 23.49 14.52
CA PHE A 401 -9.60 23.35 13.13
C PHE A 401 -9.73 24.62 12.26
N SER A 402 -10.23 25.75 12.80
CA SER A 402 -10.20 27.00 12.04
C SER A 402 -8.76 27.36 11.64
N GLY A 403 -8.54 27.60 10.33
CA GLY A 403 -7.24 27.96 9.76
C GLY A 403 -6.23 26.80 9.65
N VAL A 404 -6.64 25.55 9.92
CA VAL A 404 -5.80 24.37 9.66
C VAL A 404 -5.68 24.16 8.15
N ASN A 405 -4.44 24.04 7.67
CA ASN A 405 -4.15 23.74 6.27
C ASN A 405 -3.90 22.24 6.10
N LEU A 406 -4.79 21.54 5.39
CA LEU A 406 -4.72 20.10 5.15
C LEU A 406 -3.92 19.71 3.90
N ALA A 407 -3.45 20.66 3.09
CA ALA A 407 -2.70 20.36 1.89
C ALA A 407 -1.49 19.45 2.16
N ASP A 408 -1.11 18.68 1.16
CA ASP A 408 0.07 17.81 1.20
C ASP A 408 1.39 18.60 1.36
N ALA A 409 2.44 17.90 1.71
CA ALA A 409 3.80 18.41 1.89
C ALA A 409 3.97 19.47 3.00
N GLN A 410 3.12 19.43 4.00
CA GLN A 410 3.22 20.27 5.19
C GLN A 410 2.60 19.58 6.44
N ASP A 411 2.97 20.04 7.63
CA ASP A 411 2.36 19.61 8.89
C ASP A 411 1.25 20.60 9.28
N GLY A 412 0.05 20.37 8.76
CA GLY A 412 -1.08 21.28 8.97
C GLY A 412 -1.72 21.20 10.36
N THR A 413 -1.39 20.17 11.15
CA THR A 413 -2.03 19.92 12.44
C THR A 413 -1.11 20.16 13.64
N PHE A 414 0.18 20.37 13.46
CA PHE A 414 1.09 20.61 14.56
C PHE A 414 0.87 22.00 15.19
N ASP A 415 0.43 22.02 16.45
CA ASP A 415 0.23 23.25 17.24
C ASP A 415 0.40 22.94 18.73
N ALA A 416 1.56 23.28 19.28
CA ALA A 416 1.90 23.00 20.68
C ALA A 416 1.01 23.77 21.68
N ALA A 417 0.46 24.92 21.31
CA ALA A 417 -0.44 25.68 22.18
C ALA A 417 -1.82 25.01 22.24
N LYS A 418 -2.40 24.65 21.09
CA LYS A 418 -3.64 23.85 21.03
C LYS A 418 -3.47 22.50 21.74
N ALA A 419 -2.34 21.84 21.55
CA ALA A 419 -2.05 20.57 22.23
C ALA A 419 -2.18 20.67 23.75
N LYS A 420 -1.61 21.73 24.35
CA LYS A 420 -1.71 21.98 25.79
C LYS A 420 -3.13 22.32 26.21
N GLN A 421 -3.89 23.10 25.43
CA GLN A 421 -5.29 23.43 25.71
C GLN A 421 -6.17 22.19 25.76
N TYR A 422 -6.04 21.30 24.71
CA TYR A 422 -6.80 20.06 24.63
C TYR A 422 -6.39 19.07 25.73
N MET A 423 -5.10 19.00 26.07
CA MET A 423 -4.62 18.17 27.18
C MET A 423 -5.20 18.66 28.52
N ALA A 424 -5.28 19.95 28.76
CA ALA A 424 -5.87 20.51 29.99
C ALA A 424 -7.36 20.17 30.08
N LYS A 425 -8.13 20.30 28.99
CA LYS A 425 -9.55 19.88 28.94
C LYS A 425 -9.70 18.38 29.21
N ALA A 426 -8.91 17.55 28.54
CA ALA A 426 -8.90 16.10 28.72
C ALA A 426 -8.58 15.72 30.16
N LYS A 427 -7.52 16.30 30.74
CA LYS A 427 -7.09 16.04 32.13
C LYS A 427 -8.20 16.36 33.13
N LYS A 428 -8.84 17.52 33.00
CA LYS A 428 -9.96 17.90 33.86
C LYS A 428 -11.11 16.89 33.81
N ALA A 429 -11.53 16.51 32.59
CA ALA A 429 -12.61 15.56 32.39
C ALA A 429 -12.29 14.16 32.90
N LEU A 430 -11.04 13.68 32.66
CA LEU A 430 -10.59 12.36 33.06
C LEU A 430 -10.35 12.25 34.58
N GLN A 431 -9.80 13.27 35.20
CA GLN A 431 -9.64 13.31 36.67
C GLN A 431 -11.01 13.27 37.40
N ALA A 432 -12.03 13.92 36.83
CA ALA A 432 -13.41 13.81 37.35
C ALA A 432 -13.98 12.38 37.28
N GLN A 433 -13.40 11.52 36.41
CA GLN A 433 -13.72 10.09 36.30
C GLN A 433 -12.77 9.19 37.10
N GLY A 434 -11.92 9.77 37.97
CA GLY A 434 -10.96 9.05 38.80
C GLY A 434 -9.72 8.53 38.06
N VAL A 435 -9.43 9.10 36.87
CA VAL A 435 -8.23 8.74 36.10
C VAL A 435 -6.98 9.39 36.71
N SER A 436 -5.95 8.60 36.90
CA SER A 436 -4.64 9.05 37.37
C SER A 436 -3.73 9.44 36.20
N PHE A 437 -2.86 10.41 36.39
CA PHE A 437 -1.83 10.84 35.43
C PHE A 437 -0.42 10.59 36.00
N PRO A 438 0.61 10.43 35.14
CA PRO A 438 0.55 10.47 33.68
C PRO A 438 -0.14 9.26 33.07
N ILE A 439 -0.70 9.44 31.86
CA ILE A 439 -1.20 8.33 31.03
C ILE A 439 -0.02 7.68 30.29
N HIS A 440 0.08 6.37 30.40
CA HIS A 440 1.10 5.58 29.73
C HIS A 440 0.53 4.96 28.43
N LEU A 441 1.17 5.23 27.29
CA LEU A 441 0.78 4.69 25.97
C LEU A 441 1.86 3.74 25.45
N ASP A 442 1.54 2.46 25.34
CA ASP A 442 2.44 1.47 24.75
C ASP A 442 2.44 1.60 23.22
N LEU A 443 3.65 1.80 22.65
CA LEU A 443 3.93 1.89 21.24
C LEU A 443 4.90 0.75 20.85
N PRO A 444 4.47 -0.33 20.21
CA PRO A 444 5.35 -1.39 19.73
C PRO A 444 6.33 -0.88 18.67
N ALA A 445 7.55 -1.38 18.71
CA ALA A 445 8.58 -1.12 17.70
C ALA A 445 9.46 -2.38 17.51
N ASP A 446 9.81 -2.65 16.24
CA ASP A 446 10.81 -3.65 15.93
C ASP A 446 12.19 -3.16 16.40
N GLN A 447 12.82 -3.93 17.28
CA GLN A 447 14.10 -3.58 17.89
C GLN A 447 15.27 -3.50 16.90
N LYS A 448 15.17 -4.15 15.74
CA LYS A 448 16.20 -4.17 14.68
C LYS A 448 15.98 -3.11 13.61
N ALA A 449 14.76 -2.61 13.43
CA ALA A 449 14.42 -1.64 12.41
C ALA A 449 14.82 -0.21 12.82
N ALA A 450 16.09 0.12 12.70
CA ALA A 450 16.70 1.37 13.21
C ALA A 450 15.95 2.65 12.78
N LEU A 451 15.54 2.75 11.51
CA LEU A 451 14.81 3.92 11.02
C LEU A 451 13.41 4.04 11.65
N THR A 452 12.69 2.92 11.75
CA THR A 452 11.36 2.86 12.37
C THR A 452 11.47 3.19 13.87
N LEU A 453 12.50 2.67 14.54
CA LEU A 453 12.77 2.95 15.94
C LEU A 453 13.11 4.44 16.17
N ASN A 454 13.91 5.07 15.31
CA ASN A 454 14.21 6.50 15.38
C ASN A 454 12.93 7.36 15.18
N LYS A 455 12.04 6.95 14.28
CA LYS A 455 10.72 7.57 14.11
C LYS A 455 9.87 7.43 15.38
N ALA A 456 9.81 6.27 16.00
CA ALA A 456 9.10 6.06 17.27
C ALA A 456 9.67 6.94 18.41
N LYS A 457 10.98 7.05 18.50
CA LYS A 457 11.66 7.95 19.45
C LYS A 457 11.35 9.42 19.18
N SER A 458 11.27 9.84 17.93
CA SER A 458 10.88 11.21 17.54
C SER A 458 9.43 11.51 17.94
N PHE A 459 8.49 10.59 17.68
CA PHE A 459 7.13 10.68 18.15
C PHE A 459 7.07 10.88 19.68
N LYS A 460 7.70 9.97 20.45
CA LYS A 460 7.81 10.06 21.89
C LYS A 460 8.34 11.43 22.35
N SER A 461 9.48 11.83 21.80
CA SER A 461 10.15 13.07 22.18
C SER A 461 9.29 14.31 21.95
N THR A 462 8.61 14.41 20.78
CA THR A 462 7.80 15.58 20.45
C THR A 462 6.50 15.63 21.24
N VAL A 463 5.83 14.50 21.42
CA VAL A 463 4.58 14.40 22.19
C VAL A 463 4.82 14.70 23.67
N GLU A 464 5.81 14.05 24.30
CA GLU A 464 6.14 14.27 25.71
C GLU A 464 6.64 15.69 26.00
N LYS A 465 7.40 16.30 25.06
CA LYS A 465 7.85 17.69 25.18
C LYS A 465 6.69 18.69 25.15
N ASN A 466 5.76 18.48 24.22
CA ASN A 466 4.69 19.44 23.97
C ASN A 466 3.52 19.31 24.96
N LEU A 467 3.25 18.10 25.44
CA LEU A 467 2.16 17.81 26.38
C LEU A 467 2.61 17.78 27.85
N GLY A 468 3.89 17.54 28.10
CA GLY A 468 4.45 17.34 29.45
C GLY A 468 4.38 15.89 29.91
N LYS A 469 5.50 15.39 30.48
CA LYS A 469 5.60 14.03 31.01
C LYS A 469 4.67 13.76 32.20
N ASP A 470 4.22 14.78 32.88
CA ASP A 470 3.22 14.69 33.94
C ASP A 470 1.79 14.41 33.40
N ASN A 471 1.61 14.48 32.08
CA ASN A 471 0.34 14.23 31.44
C ASN A 471 0.35 12.95 30.58
N VAL A 472 1.42 12.70 29.81
CA VAL A 472 1.53 11.54 28.93
C VAL A 472 2.97 11.05 28.83
N ILE A 473 3.15 9.72 28.86
CA ILE A 473 4.39 9.01 28.63
C ILE A 473 4.18 8.02 27.50
N ILE A 474 5.04 8.04 26.49
CA ILE A 474 5.05 7.06 25.40
C ILE A 474 6.04 5.96 25.77
N ASP A 475 5.57 4.75 25.98
CA ASP A 475 6.36 3.59 26.33
C ASP A 475 6.63 2.77 25.04
N ILE A 476 7.83 2.93 24.47
CA ILE A 476 8.23 2.16 23.30
C ILE A 476 8.51 0.71 23.74
N GLN A 477 7.69 -0.22 23.26
CA GLN A 477 7.82 -1.65 23.51
C GLN A 477 8.71 -2.27 22.42
N LEU A 478 9.97 -2.57 22.78
CA LEU A 478 10.94 -3.19 21.85
C LEU A 478 10.64 -4.68 21.70
N LEU A 479 10.28 -5.10 20.51
CA LEU A 479 9.90 -6.47 20.20
C LEU A 479 10.80 -7.04 19.10
N SER A 480 10.93 -8.38 19.04
CA SER A 480 11.45 -9.02 17.84
C SER A 480 10.48 -8.80 16.67
N GLU A 481 10.98 -8.88 15.43
CA GLU A 481 10.16 -8.69 14.23
C GLU A 481 8.86 -9.51 14.26
N ASP A 482 8.95 -10.82 14.53
CA ASP A 482 7.77 -11.70 14.57
C ASP A 482 6.74 -11.26 15.64
N LYS A 483 7.21 -10.86 16.83
CA LYS A 483 6.32 -10.38 17.89
C LYS A 483 5.72 -9.01 17.56
N TYR A 484 6.51 -8.14 16.92
CA TYR A 484 6.04 -6.84 16.47
C TYR A 484 4.93 -7.00 15.41
N LEU A 485 5.17 -7.83 14.41
CA LEU A 485 4.19 -8.11 13.35
C LEU A 485 2.92 -8.76 13.90
N ALA A 486 3.05 -9.75 14.79
CA ALA A 486 1.90 -10.41 15.42
C ALA A 486 1.07 -9.45 16.29
N ALA A 487 1.70 -8.51 16.98
CA ALA A 487 1.02 -7.51 17.80
C ALA A 487 0.33 -6.41 16.98
N THR A 488 0.75 -6.19 15.72
CA THR A 488 0.35 -5.05 14.88
C THR A 488 -0.20 -5.49 13.53
N TYR A 489 0.61 -5.45 12.48
CA TYR A 489 0.20 -5.62 11.08
C TYR A 489 -0.41 -6.99 10.75
N GLN A 490 0.02 -8.05 11.43
CA GLN A 490 -0.50 -9.41 11.24
C GLN A 490 -1.61 -9.80 12.23
N ALA A 491 -2.04 -8.89 13.11
CA ALA A 491 -3.17 -9.14 13.97
C ALA A 491 -4.43 -9.34 13.11
N THR A 492 -5.10 -10.49 13.26
CA THR A 492 -6.27 -10.87 12.44
C THR A 492 -7.61 -10.58 13.12
N THR A 493 -7.58 -10.10 14.37
CA THR A 493 -8.79 -9.76 15.14
C THR A 493 -8.54 -8.51 15.98
N ALA A 494 -9.60 -7.81 16.34
CA ALA A 494 -9.56 -6.68 17.26
C ALA A 494 -8.88 -7.03 18.59
N ALA A 495 -9.16 -8.21 19.14
CA ALA A 495 -8.59 -8.67 20.40
C ALA A 495 -7.09 -9.00 20.34
N ALA A 496 -6.55 -9.31 19.14
CA ALA A 496 -5.13 -9.63 18.94
C ALA A 496 -4.26 -8.37 18.83
N SER A 497 -4.83 -7.20 18.52
CA SER A 497 -4.11 -5.92 18.44
C SER A 497 -3.58 -5.51 19.81
N ASP A 498 -2.25 -5.62 20.00
CA ASP A 498 -1.59 -5.51 21.31
C ASP A 498 -0.77 -4.22 21.46
N TYR A 499 -1.46 -3.10 21.49
CA TYR A 499 -0.92 -1.75 21.65
C TYR A 499 -1.98 -0.77 22.15
N ASP A 500 -1.55 0.37 22.65
CA ASP A 500 -2.42 1.54 22.86
C ASP A 500 -2.43 2.45 21.64
N LEU A 501 -1.27 2.52 20.97
CA LEU A 501 -1.02 3.30 19.77
C LEU A 501 -0.10 2.53 18.85
N SER A 502 -0.37 2.50 17.55
CA SER A 502 0.48 1.84 16.56
C SER A 502 0.66 2.70 15.32
N ASN A 503 1.88 2.68 14.75
CA ASN A 503 2.20 3.26 13.45
C ASN A 503 2.30 2.21 12.32
N ALA A 504 1.92 0.97 12.59
CA ALA A 504 1.89 -0.13 11.61
C ALA A 504 0.58 -0.13 10.80
N SER A 505 0.06 1.05 10.45
CA SER A 505 -1.17 1.22 9.68
C SER A 505 -0.90 2.05 8.44
N GLY A 506 -1.38 1.57 7.31
CA GLY A 506 -1.31 2.27 6.03
C GLY A 506 -2.43 1.79 5.12
N TRP A 507 -2.73 2.58 4.11
CA TRP A 507 -3.74 2.28 3.11
C TRP A 507 -3.39 2.89 1.76
N SER A 508 -3.77 2.20 0.70
CA SER A 508 -3.76 2.71 -0.67
C SER A 508 -5.13 2.46 -1.28
N PRO A 509 -5.65 3.35 -2.13
CA PRO A 509 -7.01 3.20 -2.65
C PRO A 509 -7.11 2.00 -3.59
N ASP A 510 -8.18 1.24 -3.45
CA ASP A 510 -8.46 0.08 -4.31
C ASP A 510 -9.06 0.50 -5.66
N PHE A 511 -9.79 1.63 -5.67
CA PHE A 511 -10.47 2.18 -6.85
C PHE A 511 -10.62 3.70 -6.72
N ASP A 512 -10.97 4.37 -7.85
CA ASP A 512 -10.98 5.82 -7.99
C ASP A 512 -12.24 6.48 -7.41
N ASP A 513 -12.46 6.31 -6.09
CA ASP A 513 -13.55 6.95 -5.34
C ASP A 513 -13.14 7.13 -3.88
N PRO A 514 -13.51 8.23 -3.18
CA PRO A 514 -13.17 8.46 -1.78
C PRO A 514 -13.63 7.35 -0.83
N SER A 515 -14.69 6.61 -1.19
CA SER A 515 -15.14 5.45 -0.42
C SER A 515 -14.03 4.41 -0.23
N SER A 516 -13.10 4.30 -1.19
CA SER A 516 -11.95 3.38 -1.07
C SER A 516 -11.05 3.69 0.13
N TYR A 517 -11.03 4.93 0.61
CA TYR A 517 -10.32 5.31 1.84
C TYR A 517 -11.19 5.25 3.09
N LEU A 518 -12.44 5.67 2.98
CA LEU A 518 -13.27 5.94 4.16
C LEU A 518 -14.03 4.70 4.63
N GLU A 519 -14.41 3.81 3.70
CA GLU A 519 -15.11 2.57 4.02
C GLU A 519 -14.26 1.58 4.85
N ILE A 520 -12.95 1.74 4.90
CA ILE A 520 -12.07 0.88 5.72
C ILE A 520 -12.36 0.97 7.22
N TYR A 521 -12.99 2.06 7.66
CA TYR A 521 -13.45 2.27 9.04
C TYR A 521 -14.97 2.20 9.18
N ASN A 522 -15.70 1.75 8.16
CA ASN A 522 -17.15 1.56 8.26
C ASN A 522 -17.50 0.58 9.39
N PRO A 523 -18.35 0.96 10.35
CA PRO A 523 -18.67 0.11 11.50
C PRO A 523 -19.23 -1.27 11.13
N ASN A 524 -19.85 -1.40 9.95
CA ASN A 524 -20.50 -2.63 9.50
C ASN A 524 -19.62 -3.53 8.63
N SER A 525 -18.61 -2.96 7.94
CA SER A 525 -17.85 -3.68 6.90
C SER A 525 -16.35 -3.32 6.86
N GLY A 526 -15.89 -2.36 7.66
CA GLY A 526 -14.55 -1.79 7.53
C GLY A 526 -13.43 -2.76 7.88
N SER A 527 -12.54 -3.01 6.93
CA SER A 527 -11.41 -3.93 7.07
C SER A 527 -10.37 -3.51 8.12
N ASN A 528 -10.28 -2.20 8.41
CA ASN A 528 -9.29 -1.64 9.35
C ASN A 528 -9.85 -1.36 10.76
N LEU A 529 -11.09 -1.75 11.06
CA LEU A 529 -11.64 -1.62 12.42
C LEU A 529 -10.83 -2.40 13.45
N MET A 530 -10.28 -3.56 13.08
CA MET A 530 -9.43 -4.34 13.98
C MET A 530 -8.19 -3.56 14.46
N ASN A 531 -7.66 -2.67 13.63
CA ASN A 531 -6.52 -1.82 14.01
C ASN A 531 -6.91 -0.77 15.07
N LEU A 532 -8.20 -0.45 15.17
CA LEU A 532 -8.77 0.37 16.23
C LEU A 532 -9.19 -0.45 17.47
N GLY A 533 -8.94 -1.77 17.48
CA GLY A 533 -9.42 -2.68 18.53
C GLY A 533 -10.93 -2.89 18.52
N LEU A 534 -11.60 -2.69 17.36
CA LEU A 534 -13.04 -2.78 17.19
C LEU A 534 -13.44 -3.94 16.27
N ASP A 535 -14.57 -4.57 16.58
CA ASP A 535 -15.16 -5.62 15.74
C ASP A 535 -15.86 -5.03 14.51
N VAL A 536 -15.86 -5.77 13.42
CA VAL A 536 -16.66 -5.47 12.22
C VAL A 536 -18.11 -5.91 12.45
N GLY A 537 -19.06 -5.01 12.23
CA GLY A 537 -20.49 -5.29 12.38
C GLY A 537 -20.87 -5.54 13.84
N THR A 538 -21.41 -6.74 14.13
CA THR A 538 -21.87 -7.11 15.47
C THR A 538 -20.71 -7.20 16.45
N SER A 539 -20.83 -6.51 17.59
CA SER A 539 -19.86 -6.55 18.68
C SER A 539 -19.78 -7.94 19.32
N LYS A 540 -18.60 -8.54 19.27
CA LYS A 540 -18.28 -9.87 19.85
C LYS A 540 -17.29 -9.75 21.00
N THR A 541 -16.37 -8.78 20.91
CA THR A 541 -15.31 -8.53 21.88
C THR A 541 -15.88 -7.70 23.05
N ALA A 542 -15.53 -8.07 24.28
CA ALA A 542 -15.97 -7.36 25.47
C ALA A 542 -15.59 -5.87 25.41
N GLY A 543 -16.57 -4.98 25.65
CA GLY A 543 -16.39 -3.53 25.63
C GLY A 543 -16.45 -2.88 24.24
N ASP A 544 -16.53 -3.64 23.13
CA ASP A 544 -16.59 -3.10 21.77
C ASP A 544 -17.79 -2.16 21.56
N ALA A 545 -18.99 -2.61 21.90
CA ALA A 545 -20.20 -1.77 21.76
C ALA A 545 -20.10 -0.45 22.54
N ALA A 546 -19.53 -0.51 23.76
CA ALA A 546 -19.33 0.69 24.58
C ALA A 546 -18.26 1.62 23.95
N ALA A 547 -17.18 1.08 23.40
CA ALA A 547 -16.16 1.87 22.71
C ALA A 547 -16.73 2.55 21.46
N LYS A 548 -17.43 1.82 20.59
CA LYS A 548 -18.12 2.38 19.42
C LYS A 548 -19.09 3.50 19.79
N LYS A 549 -19.89 3.27 20.84
CA LYS A 549 -20.83 4.28 21.36
C LYS A 549 -20.11 5.53 21.86
N SER A 550 -19.00 5.38 22.60
CA SER A 550 -18.28 6.50 23.20
C SER A 550 -17.66 7.46 22.19
N ILE A 551 -17.35 6.97 20.97
CA ILE A 551 -16.82 7.78 19.89
C ILE A 551 -17.90 8.16 18.85
N ASN A 552 -19.16 7.80 19.08
CA ASN A 552 -20.29 8.04 18.17
C ASN A 552 -20.06 7.42 16.77
N MET A 553 -19.55 6.18 16.71
CA MET A 553 -19.19 5.50 15.46
C MET A 553 -20.38 5.30 14.52
N SER A 554 -21.62 5.26 15.04
CA SER A 554 -22.86 5.18 14.25
C SER A 554 -23.04 6.37 13.32
N GLU A 555 -22.72 7.60 13.78
CA GLU A 555 -22.78 8.82 12.96
C GLU A 555 -21.84 8.70 11.73
N TYR A 556 -20.62 8.18 11.93
CA TYR A 556 -19.72 7.93 10.82
C TYR A 556 -20.32 6.97 9.80
N GLY A 557 -20.91 5.85 10.26
CA GLY A 557 -21.60 4.90 9.41
C GLY A 557 -22.77 5.52 8.62
N GLU A 558 -23.53 6.44 9.26
CA GLU A 558 -24.63 7.17 8.59
C GLU A 558 -24.11 8.13 7.52
N LEU A 559 -22.99 8.83 7.79
CA LEU A 559 -22.36 9.72 6.81
C LEU A 559 -21.89 8.95 5.58
N LEU A 560 -21.23 7.79 5.78
CA LEU A 560 -20.83 6.90 4.70
C LEU A 560 -22.04 6.42 3.89
N ALA A 561 -23.09 5.96 4.56
CA ALA A 561 -24.30 5.47 3.89
C ALA A 561 -24.99 6.55 3.06
N LYS A 562 -25.02 7.81 3.55
CA LYS A 562 -25.57 8.94 2.79
C LYS A 562 -24.75 9.23 1.53
N ALA A 563 -23.42 9.23 1.65
CA ALA A 563 -22.53 9.43 0.50
C ALA A 563 -22.66 8.27 -0.51
N ASP A 564 -22.71 7.03 -0.05
CA ASP A 564 -22.82 5.84 -0.90
C ASP A 564 -24.16 5.74 -1.64
N ALA A 565 -25.22 6.32 -1.11
CA ALA A 565 -26.52 6.39 -1.77
C ALA A 565 -26.55 7.32 -2.99
N ILE A 566 -25.57 8.23 -3.14
CA ILE A 566 -25.49 9.16 -4.28
C ILE A 566 -24.71 8.45 -5.39
N THR A 567 -25.39 8.14 -6.52
CA THR A 567 -24.82 7.34 -7.62
C THR A 567 -24.80 8.05 -8.97
N ASN A 568 -25.44 9.20 -9.10
CA ASN A 568 -25.64 9.92 -10.35
C ASN A 568 -25.08 11.35 -10.36
N ASP A 569 -24.43 11.75 -9.27
CA ASP A 569 -23.81 13.07 -9.10
C ASP A 569 -22.50 12.90 -8.30
N ASN A 570 -21.37 12.89 -9.00
CA ASN A 570 -20.07 12.73 -8.36
C ASN A 570 -19.71 13.93 -7.46
N ASN A 571 -20.09 15.16 -7.80
CA ASN A 571 -19.82 16.32 -6.96
C ASN A 571 -20.55 16.21 -5.61
N ALA A 572 -21.84 15.93 -5.64
CA ALA A 572 -22.64 15.71 -4.43
C ALA A 572 -22.15 14.53 -3.62
N ARG A 573 -21.74 13.42 -4.29
CA ARG A 573 -21.16 12.23 -3.66
C ARG A 573 -19.86 12.56 -2.95
N TYR A 574 -18.92 13.21 -3.62
CA TYR A 574 -17.61 13.54 -3.05
C TYR A 574 -17.73 14.59 -1.92
N ALA A 575 -18.63 15.56 -2.04
CA ALA A 575 -18.94 16.49 -0.95
C ALA A 575 -19.52 15.77 0.28
N ALA A 576 -20.34 14.73 0.07
CA ALA A 576 -20.85 13.93 1.18
C ALA A 576 -19.74 13.08 1.84
N TYR A 577 -18.79 12.52 1.08
CA TYR A 577 -17.62 11.85 1.64
C TYR A 577 -16.68 12.80 2.36
N ALA A 578 -16.53 14.06 1.91
CA ALA A 578 -15.74 15.08 2.62
C ALA A 578 -16.26 15.31 4.05
N LYS A 579 -17.58 15.29 4.28
CA LYS A 579 -18.18 15.36 5.62
C LYS A 579 -17.83 14.15 6.48
N ALA A 580 -17.83 12.95 5.89
CA ALA A 580 -17.42 11.74 6.61
C ALA A 580 -15.93 11.79 6.99
N GLU A 581 -15.07 12.30 6.11
CA GLU A 581 -13.65 12.47 6.40
C GLU A 581 -13.42 13.57 7.46
N ALA A 582 -14.14 14.67 7.41
CA ALA A 582 -14.10 15.70 8.45
C ALA A 582 -14.49 15.12 9.82
N TRP A 583 -15.51 14.26 9.89
CA TRP A 583 -15.85 13.53 11.12
C TRP A 583 -14.68 12.65 11.60
N LEU A 584 -14.07 11.87 10.69
CA LEU A 584 -12.94 10.99 11.00
C LEU A 584 -11.75 11.78 11.56
N LEU A 585 -11.40 12.90 10.93
CA LEU A 585 -10.35 13.79 11.39
C LEU A 585 -10.69 14.42 12.73
N ASN A 586 -11.93 14.86 12.91
CA ASN A 586 -12.41 15.47 14.16
C ASN A 586 -12.45 14.48 15.33
N SER A 587 -12.74 13.21 15.06
CA SER A 587 -12.74 12.13 16.07
C SER A 587 -11.36 11.86 16.66
N GLY A 588 -10.29 12.11 15.89
CA GLY A 588 -8.91 11.87 16.29
C GLY A 588 -8.52 10.40 16.47
N ILE A 589 -9.35 9.43 16.04
CA ILE A 589 -9.08 7.98 16.23
C ILE A 589 -7.89 7.47 15.42
N GLN A 590 -7.51 8.20 14.40
CA GLN A 590 -6.31 8.00 13.61
C GLN A 590 -5.58 9.34 13.38
N ILE A 591 -4.29 9.29 13.10
CA ILE A 591 -3.46 10.45 12.76
C ILE A 591 -2.71 10.12 11.48
N THR A 592 -3.17 10.64 10.35
CA THR A 592 -2.43 10.53 9.09
C THR A 592 -1.12 11.32 9.17
N VAL A 593 -0.03 10.75 8.71
CA VAL A 593 1.31 11.31 8.80
C VAL A 593 1.93 11.56 7.44
N ASN A 594 2.02 10.53 6.60
CA ASN A 594 2.75 10.62 5.33
C ASN A 594 2.21 9.64 4.28
N SER A 595 2.48 9.94 3.01
CA SER A 595 2.40 9.00 1.89
C SER A 595 3.74 8.30 1.65
N LEU A 596 3.78 7.34 0.75
CA LEU A 596 5.03 6.96 0.07
C LEU A 596 5.47 8.07 -0.88
N GLY A 597 6.71 7.97 -1.34
CA GLY A 597 7.32 9.03 -2.11
C GLY A 597 7.98 10.11 -1.25
N GLY A 598 8.26 11.28 -1.82
CA GLY A 598 9.02 12.33 -1.15
C GLY A 598 10.42 11.87 -0.71
N THR A 599 10.97 10.82 -1.34
CA THR A 599 12.25 10.20 -0.96
C THR A 599 13.34 10.46 -2.00
N PRO A 600 14.60 10.66 -1.57
CA PRO A 600 15.69 10.88 -2.50
C PRO A 600 16.24 9.56 -3.03
N SER A 601 16.61 9.55 -4.30
CA SER A 601 17.23 8.40 -4.98
C SER A 601 18.14 8.83 -6.11
N VAL A 602 19.03 7.93 -6.51
CA VAL A 602 19.74 7.98 -7.78
C VAL A 602 19.23 6.87 -8.68
N SER A 603 19.02 7.12 -9.97
CA SER A 603 18.38 6.14 -10.85
C SER A 603 18.84 6.29 -12.30
N ARG A 604 18.81 5.19 -13.05
CA ARG A 604 18.92 5.15 -14.51
C ARG A 604 17.57 4.88 -15.19
N VAL A 605 16.50 4.73 -14.42
CA VAL A 605 15.14 4.62 -14.96
C VAL A 605 14.73 5.93 -15.60
N VAL A 606 14.29 5.90 -16.85
CA VAL A 606 13.80 7.10 -17.56
C VAL A 606 12.55 7.62 -16.85
N PRO A 607 12.54 8.88 -16.38
CA PRO A 607 11.44 9.42 -15.60
C PRO A 607 10.10 9.32 -16.33
N TYR A 608 9.06 8.90 -15.62
CA TYR A 608 7.68 8.78 -16.10
C TYR A 608 7.53 7.86 -17.33
N SER A 609 8.39 6.83 -17.48
CA SER A 609 8.29 5.86 -18.57
C SER A 609 7.35 4.70 -18.25
N GLY A 610 7.22 4.31 -16.98
CA GLY A 610 6.32 3.25 -16.51
C GLY A 610 4.86 3.71 -16.35
N PRO A 611 3.94 2.79 -16.04
CA PRO A 611 2.54 3.12 -15.77
C PRO A 611 2.39 3.97 -14.52
N TYR A 612 1.29 4.70 -14.45
CA TYR A 612 0.89 5.48 -13.28
C TYR A 612 -0.56 5.13 -12.93
N ALA A 613 -0.86 4.97 -11.65
CA ALA A 613 -2.22 4.83 -11.16
C ALA A 613 -2.38 5.59 -9.85
N GLN A 614 -3.58 6.14 -9.63
CA GLN A 614 -3.98 6.70 -8.34
C GLN A 614 -4.55 5.61 -7.43
N SER A 615 -5.12 4.55 -8.01
CA SER A 615 -5.75 3.45 -7.29
C SER A 615 -5.29 2.10 -7.83
N GLY A 616 -5.65 1.06 -7.11
CA GLY A 616 -5.33 -0.32 -7.47
C GLY A 616 -4.10 -0.87 -6.75
N LEU A 617 -4.21 -2.12 -6.31
CA LEU A 617 -3.16 -2.81 -5.55
C LEU A 617 -1.89 -3.03 -6.38
N PHE A 618 -2.03 -3.11 -7.70
CA PHE A 618 -1.00 -3.54 -8.64
C PHE A 618 -0.23 -2.40 -9.30
N THR A 619 -0.62 -1.15 -9.07
CA THR A 619 0.06 0.00 -9.66
C THR A 619 0.41 0.99 -8.57
N SER A 620 1.67 1.38 -8.48
CA SER A 620 2.08 2.47 -7.60
C SER A 620 2.24 3.76 -8.40
N GLY A 621 1.92 4.89 -7.81
CA GLY A 621 2.01 6.19 -8.45
C GLY A 621 3.43 6.68 -8.74
N ASP A 622 4.47 5.92 -8.44
CA ASP A 622 5.85 6.34 -8.69
C ASP A 622 6.43 5.74 -9.96
N SER A 623 6.05 6.30 -11.10
CA SER A 623 6.57 5.92 -12.41
C SER A 623 8.07 6.17 -12.62
N ARG A 624 8.74 6.89 -11.71
CA ARG A 624 10.18 7.19 -11.81
C ARG A 624 11.06 6.05 -11.35
N GLN A 625 10.60 5.31 -10.35
CA GLN A 625 11.38 4.24 -9.72
C GLN A 625 11.12 2.88 -10.37
N GLY A 626 10.43 2.87 -11.53
CA GLY A 626 10.05 1.63 -12.16
C GLY A 626 9.07 0.83 -11.35
N SER A 627 8.33 1.48 -10.50
CA SER A 627 7.27 1.02 -9.62
C SER A 627 7.04 -0.52 -9.59
N THR A 628 5.94 -0.99 -9.14
CA THR A 628 5.67 -2.43 -9.09
C THR A 628 5.44 -3.05 -10.48
N SER A 629 4.99 -2.27 -11.47
CA SER A 629 4.83 -2.74 -12.86
C SER A 629 6.00 -2.29 -13.74
N PHE A 630 6.67 -3.25 -14.37
CA PHE A 630 7.80 -3.01 -15.27
C PHE A 630 7.39 -2.83 -16.73
N LYS A 631 6.11 -2.95 -17.08
CA LYS A 631 5.60 -2.64 -18.42
C LYS A 631 5.88 -1.16 -18.75
N GLY A 632 6.46 -0.88 -19.90
CA GLY A 632 6.77 0.49 -20.33
C GLY A 632 8.01 1.12 -19.71
N VAL A 633 8.57 0.53 -18.66
CA VAL A 633 9.79 1.03 -18.01
C VAL A 633 10.95 0.99 -18.98
N LYS A 634 11.70 2.12 -19.06
CA LYS A 634 12.90 2.29 -19.87
C LYS A 634 14.08 2.64 -18.98
N ILE A 635 15.24 2.14 -19.35
CA ILE A 635 16.50 2.42 -18.65
C ILE A 635 17.45 3.17 -19.61
N GLN A 636 18.12 4.19 -19.09
CA GLN A 636 19.16 4.92 -19.80
C GLN A 636 20.56 4.58 -19.24
N ALA A 637 21.58 4.78 -20.06
CA ALA A 637 22.95 4.42 -19.71
C ALA A 637 23.51 5.25 -18.54
N LYS A 638 23.20 6.53 -18.49
CA LYS A 638 23.70 7.47 -17.47
C LYS A 638 22.64 7.70 -16.38
N PRO A 639 23.07 8.01 -15.15
CA PRO A 639 22.14 8.42 -14.10
C PRO A 639 21.27 9.61 -14.54
N VAL A 640 20.00 9.59 -14.15
CA VAL A 640 19.05 10.68 -14.37
C VAL A 640 19.53 11.93 -13.63
N THR A 641 19.52 13.09 -14.30
CA THR A 641 19.83 14.36 -13.65
C THR A 641 18.56 15.03 -13.10
N ILE A 642 18.74 15.90 -12.09
CA ILE A 642 17.64 16.73 -11.55
C ILE A 642 16.97 17.53 -12.69
N ALA A 643 17.76 18.06 -13.64
CA ALA A 643 17.21 18.81 -14.78
C ALA A 643 16.33 17.93 -15.69
N GLN A 644 16.77 16.70 -15.99
CA GLN A 644 15.96 15.72 -16.73
C GLN A 644 14.67 15.38 -15.99
N GLN A 645 14.76 15.09 -14.69
CA GLN A 645 13.60 14.79 -13.84
C GLN A 645 12.57 15.93 -13.87
N ASN A 646 13.02 17.17 -13.63
CA ASN A 646 12.15 18.34 -13.59
C ASN A 646 11.49 18.61 -14.95
N LYS A 647 12.24 18.48 -16.04
CA LYS A 647 11.70 18.62 -17.40
C LYS A 647 10.63 17.56 -17.69
N ALA A 648 10.93 16.31 -17.38
CA ALA A 648 10.01 15.21 -17.60
C ALA A 648 8.72 15.37 -16.73
N ARG A 649 8.87 15.77 -15.46
CA ARG A 649 7.75 16.03 -14.55
C ARG A 649 6.83 17.14 -15.11
N LYS A 650 7.41 18.27 -15.53
CA LYS A 650 6.64 19.38 -16.11
C LYS A 650 5.84 18.94 -17.34
N ALA A 651 6.47 18.19 -18.25
CA ALA A 651 5.82 17.69 -19.45
C ALA A 651 4.71 16.67 -19.12
N TRP A 652 4.94 15.80 -18.15
CA TRP A 652 3.96 14.79 -17.70
C TRP A 652 2.73 15.45 -17.04
N LEU A 653 2.92 16.42 -16.14
CA LEU A 653 1.84 17.16 -15.50
C LEU A 653 1.02 17.97 -16.53
N ALA A 654 1.67 18.63 -17.48
CA ALA A 654 0.99 19.37 -18.54
C ALA A 654 0.11 18.44 -19.39
N LYS A 655 0.61 17.24 -19.72
CA LYS A 655 -0.17 16.26 -20.50
C LYS A 655 -1.35 15.69 -19.71
N ARG A 656 -1.19 15.44 -18.42
CA ARG A 656 -2.31 15.02 -17.55
C ARG A 656 -3.41 16.08 -17.49
N ALA A 657 -3.04 17.35 -17.32
CA ALA A 657 -4.00 18.45 -17.33
C ALA A 657 -4.75 18.59 -18.67
N GLU A 658 -4.05 18.36 -19.79
CA GLU A 658 -4.69 18.32 -21.11
C GLU A 658 -5.71 17.16 -21.22
N ILE A 659 -5.32 15.97 -20.76
CA ILE A 659 -6.19 14.78 -20.77
C ILE A 659 -7.44 15.01 -19.91
N ALA A 660 -7.31 15.53 -18.69
CA ALA A 660 -8.43 15.83 -17.81
C ALA A 660 -9.45 16.75 -18.48
N LYS A 661 -8.99 17.83 -19.13
CA LYS A 661 -9.86 18.74 -19.90
C LYS A 661 -10.57 18.07 -21.06
N GLN A 662 -9.92 17.11 -21.75
CA GLN A 662 -10.55 16.37 -22.84
C GLN A 662 -11.64 15.42 -22.32
N GLU A 663 -11.42 14.78 -21.18
CA GLU A 663 -12.40 13.90 -20.53
C GLU A 663 -13.63 14.68 -20.03
N GLU A 664 -13.43 15.84 -19.41
CA GLU A 664 -14.51 16.74 -19.00
C GLU A 664 -15.36 17.19 -20.20
N SER A 665 -14.71 17.56 -21.33
CA SER A 665 -15.43 18.01 -22.54
C SER A 665 -16.18 16.89 -23.27
N SER A 666 -15.81 15.62 -23.04
CA SER A 666 -16.48 14.47 -23.67
C SER A 666 -17.65 13.95 -22.83
N ASN A 667 -17.75 14.34 -21.56
CA ASN A 667 -18.84 13.98 -20.64
C ASN A 667 -19.96 15.04 -20.57
N ASN A 668 -19.73 16.22 -21.19
CA ASN A 668 -20.74 17.28 -21.42
C ASN A 668 -21.32 17.17 -22.84
#